data_5255e6e1e3b0196a909f7c5ca985f359
#
_entry.id   5255e6e1e3b0196a909f7c5ca985f359
#
_cell.length_a   1.000
_cell.length_b   1.000
_cell.length_c   1.000
_cell.angle_alpha   90.00
_cell.angle_beta   90.00
_cell.angle_gamma   90.00
#
_symmetry.space_group_name_H-M   'P 1'
#
loop_
_entity.id
_entity.type
_entity.pdbx_description
1 polymer ?
#
loop_
_entity_poly.entity_id
_entity_poly.type
_entity_poly.pdbx_seq_one_letter_code
_entity_poly.pdbx_strand_id
1 'polypeptide(L)'
;MSKKYLYYFSEGNDAFGGDKVTMKNTLGGKGAGLAEMTAAGMPVPQGFTITTDACTQYYADGRQINDEITADIFEHLKGLEEITGKKFGDNTNPLLVSVRSGARQSMPGMMDTILNLGLNDEAVEGLAKKTGNARFAYDCYRRFVQMFADVVMMVPKSLFEVEIDKMKEAKGVKNDVDLTADDLKELVGTFKKIYEENEGRPFPQDPRDQLIEAVKAVFRSWDNPRANVDRKMNEIPYEWGTAVNVQQMAFGNSGDRSGTGVAFTRDPATGAKKLMGEYLINAQGEDVVAGVRTPSPISHLKDQMPEVYDQFVEIATRLENYFRDMQDMEFTIEDGHLYMLQTRNGKRTAQAALQIACDLVDEGMITEQEAVLRVEPKQLDTLLHPQFDAAALKAAEVVGKGLAASPGSACGQIVFTAEEAEEMVKSGKMKKVVLVRLETSPEDIVGMQVSQGILTVRGGMTSHAAVVARGMGTCCVSGCGNDNDVKIDEEAKTFEINGHKFVEGDWISIDGSTGNIYGEQVATVAATGNKNFNRFMGWADAARQLLVMTNADNPRDAQQAVDLGAEGIGLCRTEHMFFAEDRIKAVREMICARTVEEREAALAKVEPFQQGDFEAMYRIMGERPMTIRYLDPPLHEFLPTKDEDIKELAADMGMTFEDLKNVVASLHEFNPMMGHRGCRLAVTYPEIAAMQTRAVIKAALNVSAETGYMITPHIMIPLVGEVKELKFVKDVVVKVADELIAAAGVDMKYQVGTMIEIPRAALTAGEIAKEAEFFSFGTNDLTQMTFGFSRDDAAKFLGAYYENKIYESDPFQHLDQIGVGKLVKMAAHDGRETRPDLGLGICGEHGGDPTSVEFCHNIGLDYVSCSPFRVPIARLAAAQAAIKNPRA
;
A
#
# COMPACT_ATOMS: atom_id res chain seq x y z
N MET A 1 -30.91 22.60 9.72
CA MET A 1 -30.69 21.79 10.92
C MET A 1 -29.25 22.01 11.34
N SER A 2 -28.96 22.26 12.62
CA SER A 2 -27.60 22.33 13.15
C SER A 2 -26.93 20.95 12.92
N LYS A 3 -25.66 20.95 12.56
CA LYS A 3 -24.90 19.73 12.34
C LYS A 3 -24.70 19.02 13.68
N LYS A 4 -24.96 17.71 13.77
CA LYS A 4 -24.73 16.93 14.99
C LYS A 4 -23.27 16.44 15.01
N TYR A 5 -22.51 16.81 16.04
CA TYR A 5 -21.10 16.50 16.17
C TYR A 5 -20.79 15.34 17.10
N LEU A 6 -21.73 14.93 17.97
CA LEU A 6 -21.51 13.87 18.95
C LEU A 6 -22.63 12.84 18.94
N TYR A 7 -22.25 11.58 19.21
CA TYR A 7 -23.17 10.43 19.31
C TYR A 7 -22.76 9.52 20.45
N TYR A 8 -23.71 9.11 21.32
CA TYR A 8 -23.47 8.01 22.24
C TYR A 8 -23.28 6.70 21.47
N PHE A 9 -22.53 5.74 22.02
CA PHE A 9 -22.41 4.40 21.40
C PHE A 9 -23.75 3.71 21.25
N SER A 10 -24.66 3.92 22.22
CA SER A 10 -25.99 3.34 22.22
C SER A 10 -26.92 3.85 21.12
N GLU A 11 -26.68 5.05 20.59
CA GLU A 11 -27.51 5.66 19.55
C GLU A 11 -26.92 5.59 18.15
N GLY A 12 -25.60 5.36 18.05
CA GLY A 12 -24.87 5.50 16.80
C GLY A 12 -25.40 4.61 15.69
N ASN A 13 -25.77 3.37 15.99
CA ASN A 13 -26.26 2.44 14.98
C ASN A 13 -27.62 2.88 14.38
N ASP A 14 -28.54 3.33 15.22
CA ASP A 14 -29.87 3.72 14.80
C ASP A 14 -29.89 5.09 14.12
N ALA A 15 -28.99 5.99 14.53
CA ALA A 15 -28.89 7.35 14.00
C ALA A 15 -28.63 7.42 12.50
N PHE A 16 -28.03 6.38 11.92
CA PHE A 16 -27.71 6.30 10.50
C PHE A 16 -28.66 5.38 9.70
N GLY A 17 -29.73 4.86 10.32
CA GLY A 17 -30.76 4.10 9.63
C GLY A 17 -30.26 2.86 8.88
N GLY A 18 -29.16 2.27 9.31
CA GLY A 18 -28.53 1.11 8.68
C GLY A 18 -27.50 1.44 7.58
N ASP A 19 -27.28 2.72 7.27
CA ASP A 19 -26.21 3.13 6.35
C ASP A 19 -24.84 3.06 7.07
N LYS A 20 -24.20 1.88 6.93
CA LYS A 20 -22.90 1.59 7.55
C LYS A 20 -21.77 2.45 6.98
N VAL A 21 -21.86 2.87 5.72
CA VAL A 21 -20.84 3.71 5.08
C VAL A 21 -20.86 5.11 5.69
N THR A 22 -22.01 5.75 5.74
CA THR A 22 -22.16 7.07 6.36
C THR A 22 -21.83 7.02 7.86
N MET A 23 -22.25 5.98 8.57
CA MET A 23 -21.89 5.79 9.98
C MET A 23 -20.38 5.71 10.17
N LYS A 24 -19.68 4.89 9.39
CA LYS A 24 -18.22 4.76 9.46
C LYS A 24 -17.51 6.05 9.06
N ASN A 25 -18.02 6.77 8.07
CA ASN A 25 -17.45 8.05 7.64
C ASN A 25 -17.57 9.12 8.72
N THR A 26 -18.63 9.10 9.50
CA THR A 26 -18.93 10.09 10.54
C THR A 26 -18.30 9.72 11.89
N LEU A 27 -18.47 8.49 12.34
CA LEU A 27 -17.99 8.02 13.65
C LEU A 27 -16.54 7.48 13.60
N GLY A 28 -15.96 7.36 12.41
CA GLY A 28 -14.71 6.62 12.21
C GLY A 28 -14.90 5.12 12.37
N GLY A 29 -13.88 4.35 12.03
CA GLY A 29 -13.96 2.89 12.10
C GLY A 29 -14.15 2.36 13.51
N LYS A 30 -13.46 2.95 14.50
CA LYS A 30 -13.55 2.56 15.91
C LYS A 30 -14.90 2.92 16.51
N GLY A 31 -15.39 4.14 16.29
CA GLY A 31 -16.68 4.59 16.79
C GLY A 31 -17.85 3.79 16.20
N ALA A 32 -17.80 3.48 14.92
CA ALA A 32 -18.79 2.62 14.26
C ALA A 32 -18.80 1.20 14.86
N GLY A 33 -17.62 0.59 15.06
CA GLY A 33 -17.53 -0.72 15.70
C GLY A 33 -18.06 -0.76 17.12
N LEU A 34 -17.80 0.28 17.93
CA LEU A 34 -18.35 0.42 19.28
C LEU A 34 -19.88 0.56 19.27
N ALA A 35 -20.42 1.32 18.33
CA ALA A 35 -21.87 1.48 18.17
C ALA A 35 -22.54 0.15 17.76
N GLU A 36 -21.95 -0.57 16.80
CA GLU A 36 -22.47 -1.87 16.34
C GLU A 36 -22.39 -2.94 17.44
N MET A 37 -21.29 -3.04 18.19
CA MET A 37 -21.15 -3.98 19.32
C MET A 37 -22.16 -3.64 20.43
N THR A 38 -22.37 -2.36 20.73
CA THR A 38 -23.35 -1.93 21.75
C THR A 38 -24.75 -2.31 21.31
N ALA A 39 -25.12 -2.06 20.06
CA ALA A 39 -26.43 -2.45 19.51
C ALA A 39 -26.64 -3.97 19.50
N ALA A 40 -25.58 -4.75 19.32
CA ALA A 40 -25.61 -6.21 19.37
C ALA A 40 -25.63 -6.77 20.80
N GLY A 41 -25.67 -5.92 21.85
CA GLY A 41 -25.73 -6.34 23.25
C GLY A 41 -24.44 -6.93 23.80
N MET A 42 -23.30 -6.58 23.23
CA MET A 42 -22.00 -7.01 23.72
C MET A 42 -21.54 -6.15 24.92
N PRO A 43 -20.67 -6.69 25.78
CA PRO A 43 -20.21 -5.96 26.97
C PRO A 43 -19.19 -4.87 26.57
N VAL A 44 -19.70 -3.72 26.16
CA VAL A 44 -18.90 -2.56 25.75
C VAL A 44 -18.97 -1.51 26.86
N PRO A 45 -17.83 -1.01 27.37
CA PRO A 45 -17.84 0.16 28.25
C PRO A 45 -18.47 1.35 27.54
N GLN A 46 -19.41 2.03 28.20
CA GLN A 46 -20.19 3.11 27.58
C GLN A 46 -19.36 4.35 27.27
N GLY A 47 -19.82 5.12 26.34
CA GLY A 47 -19.12 6.33 25.89
C GLY A 47 -19.83 7.04 24.75
N PHE A 48 -19.17 8.01 24.19
CA PHE A 48 -19.63 8.76 23.03
C PHE A 48 -18.50 9.04 22.03
N THR A 49 -18.89 9.24 20.80
CA THR A 49 -17.97 9.58 19.69
C THR A 49 -18.14 11.04 19.29
N ILE A 50 -17.05 11.78 19.27
CA ILE A 50 -16.92 13.10 18.65
C ILE A 50 -16.55 12.86 17.19
N THR A 51 -17.36 13.34 16.25
CA THR A 51 -17.32 12.96 14.84
C THR A 51 -16.08 13.46 14.08
N THR A 52 -15.83 12.86 12.92
CA THR A 52 -14.82 13.35 11.97
C THR A 52 -15.09 14.78 11.52
N ASP A 53 -16.36 15.16 11.44
CA ASP A 53 -16.77 16.54 11.11
C ASP A 53 -16.34 17.55 12.20
N ALA A 54 -16.32 17.16 13.45
CA ALA A 54 -15.79 18.01 14.52
C ALA A 54 -14.28 18.23 14.38
N CYS A 55 -13.54 17.21 13.88
CA CYS A 55 -12.12 17.36 13.59
C CYS A 55 -11.87 18.33 12.42
N THR A 56 -12.63 18.21 11.34
CA THR A 56 -12.51 19.16 10.22
C THR A 56 -12.87 20.57 10.63
N GLN A 57 -13.88 20.73 11.48
CA GLN A 57 -14.24 22.03 12.05
C GLN A 57 -13.15 22.61 12.95
N TYR A 58 -12.49 21.76 13.76
CA TYR A 58 -11.34 22.16 14.59
C TYR A 58 -10.21 22.77 13.74
N TYR A 59 -9.89 22.16 12.59
CA TYR A 59 -8.88 22.72 11.67
C TYR A 59 -9.36 23.99 10.98
N ALA A 60 -10.64 24.05 10.59
CA ALA A 60 -11.25 25.26 10.00
C ALA A 60 -11.26 26.46 10.96
N ASP A 61 -11.44 26.20 12.25
CA ASP A 61 -11.45 27.20 13.33
C ASP A 61 -10.02 27.52 13.84
N GLY A 62 -8.98 27.22 13.06
CA GLY A 62 -7.58 27.53 13.41
C GLY A 62 -7.02 26.67 14.56
N ARG A 63 -7.35 25.40 14.59
CA ARG A 63 -6.96 24.41 15.62
C ARG A 63 -7.53 24.74 17.00
N GLN A 64 -8.81 25.17 17.02
CA GLN A 64 -9.58 25.42 18.23
C GLN A 64 -10.90 24.62 18.19
N ILE A 65 -11.28 24.09 19.34
CA ILE A 65 -12.63 23.54 19.52
C ILE A 65 -13.55 24.69 19.85
N ASN A 66 -14.57 24.94 19.05
CA ASN A 66 -15.50 26.03 19.25
C ASN A 66 -16.42 25.78 20.43
N ASP A 67 -17.14 26.84 20.86
CA ASP A 67 -18.02 26.80 22.04
C ASP A 67 -19.18 25.82 21.91
N GLU A 68 -19.72 25.64 20.69
CA GLU A 68 -20.82 24.69 20.42
C GLU A 68 -20.35 23.25 20.67
N ILE A 69 -19.24 22.86 20.10
CA ILE A 69 -18.67 21.50 20.28
C ILE A 69 -18.25 21.30 21.73
N THR A 70 -17.67 22.31 22.36
CA THR A 70 -17.25 22.25 23.77
C THR A 70 -18.45 22.03 24.69
N ALA A 71 -19.53 22.74 24.47
CA ALA A 71 -20.76 22.57 25.24
C ALA A 71 -21.38 21.18 25.05
N ASP A 72 -21.39 20.69 23.80
CA ASP A 72 -21.85 19.35 23.45
C ASP A 72 -21.03 18.25 24.14
N ILE A 73 -19.69 18.40 24.20
CA ILE A 73 -18.83 17.47 24.93
C ILE A 73 -19.22 17.36 26.39
N PHE A 74 -19.46 18.48 27.07
CA PHE A 74 -19.82 18.47 28.48
C PHE A 74 -21.23 17.97 28.72
N GLU A 75 -22.16 18.20 27.79
CA GLU A 75 -23.52 17.63 27.88
C GLU A 75 -23.47 16.10 27.75
N HIS A 76 -22.72 15.57 26.78
CA HIS A 76 -22.51 14.13 26.61
C HIS A 76 -21.76 13.49 27.78
N LEU A 77 -20.77 14.20 28.35
CA LEU A 77 -20.10 13.76 29.57
C LEU A 77 -21.07 13.61 30.75
N LYS A 78 -21.96 14.57 30.91
CA LYS A 78 -23.01 14.50 31.94
C LYS A 78 -23.94 13.30 31.73
N GLY A 79 -24.35 13.04 30.48
CA GLY A 79 -25.12 11.84 30.15
C GLY A 79 -24.36 10.56 30.44
N LEU A 80 -23.03 10.52 30.18
CA LEU A 80 -22.17 9.38 30.50
C LEU A 80 -22.09 9.16 32.03
N GLU A 81 -22.03 10.21 32.82
CA GLU A 81 -22.09 10.14 34.28
C GLU A 81 -23.39 9.47 34.76
N GLU A 82 -24.54 9.87 34.15
CA GLU A 82 -25.84 9.28 34.45
C GLU A 82 -25.93 7.80 34.07
N ILE A 83 -25.40 7.42 32.88
CA ILE A 83 -25.39 6.04 32.41
C ILE A 83 -24.53 5.14 33.31
N THR A 84 -23.36 5.63 33.74
CA THR A 84 -22.37 4.84 34.50
C THR A 84 -22.62 4.88 36.03
N GLY A 85 -23.38 5.84 36.50
CA GLY A 85 -23.55 6.11 37.96
C GLY A 85 -22.26 6.58 38.64
N LYS A 86 -21.31 7.06 37.87
CA LYS A 86 -20.01 7.61 38.32
C LYS A 86 -19.94 9.09 37.98
N LYS A 87 -19.11 9.84 38.67
CA LYS A 87 -18.95 11.26 38.42
C LYS A 87 -17.53 11.64 38.05
N PHE A 88 -17.39 12.45 37.02
CA PHE A 88 -16.10 12.91 36.54
C PHE A 88 -15.44 13.88 37.56
N GLY A 89 -14.26 13.53 38.03
CA GLY A 89 -13.55 14.28 39.05
C GLY A 89 -14.03 14.06 40.49
N ASP A 90 -14.93 13.09 40.71
CA ASP A 90 -15.43 12.79 42.06
C ASP A 90 -14.34 12.15 42.94
N ASN A 91 -14.35 12.50 44.23
CA ASN A 91 -13.41 11.96 45.22
C ASN A 91 -13.89 10.68 45.93
N THR A 92 -15.07 10.14 45.56
CA THR A 92 -15.65 8.94 46.13
C THR A 92 -15.89 7.84 45.11
N ASN A 93 -16.37 8.17 43.93
CA ASN A 93 -16.67 7.25 42.84
C ASN A 93 -16.34 7.90 41.50
N PRO A 94 -15.05 8.12 41.23
CA PRO A 94 -14.63 8.82 40.03
C PRO A 94 -14.94 8.06 38.75
N LEU A 95 -15.53 8.78 37.76
CA LEU A 95 -15.55 8.34 36.37
C LEU A 95 -14.17 8.62 35.74
N LEU A 96 -13.54 7.60 35.24
CA LEU A 96 -12.34 7.74 34.40
C LEU A 96 -12.67 7.35 32.96
N VAL A 97 -12.10 8.04 32.03
CA VAL A 97 -12.32 7.79 30.60
C VAL A 97 -11.03 7.62 29.83
N SER A 98 -11.11 6.89 28.74
CA SER A 98 -10.09 6.93 27.68
C SER A 98 -10.52 7.90 26.58
N VAL A 99 -9.56 8.59 25.98
CA VAL A 99 -9.76 9.45 24.81
C VAL A 99 -8.93 8.86 23.68
N ARG A 100 -9.61 8.30 22.68
CA ARG A 100 -8.98 7.48 21.63
C ARG A 100 -9.34 8.00 20.25
N SER A 101 -8.37 8.04 19.35
CA SER A 101 -8.60 8.37 17.94
C SER A 101 -9.41 7.27 17.22
N GLY A 102 -10.13 7.66 16.18
CA GLY A 102 -10.93 6.75 15.36
C GLY A 102 -11.09 7.24 13.93
N ALA A 103 -10.04 7.12 13.11
CA ALA A 103 -10.12 7.47 11.69
C ALA A 103 -11.05 6.51 10.92
N ARG A 104 -11.54 6.95 9.75
CA ARG A 104 -12.38 6.13 8.85
C ARG A 104 -11.66 4.86 8.41
N GLN A 105 -10.37 4.98 8.13
CA GLN A 105 -9.46 3.86 7.86
C GLN A 105 -8.52 3.67 9.04
N SER A 106 -8.24 2.42 9.39
CA SER A 106 -7.37 2.10 10.53
C SER A 106 -5.93 2.52 10.26
N MET A 107 -5.37 3.30 11.18
CA MET A 107 -3.99 3.81 11.17
C MET A 107 -3.31 3.41 12.50
N PRO A 108 -2.89 2.14 12.67
CA PRO A 108 -2.39 1.64 13.95
C PRO A 108 -1.13 2.36 14.41
N GLY A 109 -1.14 2.87 15.64
CA GLY A 109 0.02 3.55 16.23
C GLY A 109 0.32 4.95 15.68
N MET A 110 -0.44 5.42 14.68
CA MET A 110 -0.17 6.72 14.04
C MET A 110 -0.79 7.91 14.76
N MET A 111 -1.83 7.67 15.54
CA MET A 111 -2.54 8.71 16.30
C MET A 111 -2.59 8.38 17.78
N ASP A 112 -2.81 9.40 18.59
CA ASP A 112 -2.64 9.35 20.01
C ASP A 112 -3.85 8.78 20.77
N THR A 113 -3.58 8.23 21.97
CA THR A 113 -4.56 7.71 22.92
C THR A 113 -4.19 8.19 24.31
N ILE A 114 -5.17 8.61 25.10
CA ILE A 114 -4.99 8.97 26.49
C ILE A 114 -5.88 8.09 27.36
N LEU A 115 -5.29 7.42 28.35
CA LEU A 115 -6.00 6.55 29.30
C LEU A 115 -6.08 7.17 30.67
N ASN A 116 -6.99 6.67 31.49
CA ASN A 116 -7.16 7.06 32.89
C ASN A 116 -7.45 8.57 33.11
N LEU A 117 -8.00 9.24 32.12
CA LEU A 117 -8.31 10.65 32.17
C LEU A 117 -9.43 10.94 33.16
N GLY A 118 -9.26 11.95 33.96
CA GLY A 118 -10.14 12.35 35.07
C GLY A 118 -9.50 12.21 36.45
N LEU A 119 -8.30 11.61 36.53
CA LEU A 119 -7.55 11.54 37.78
C LEU A 119 -6.91 12.89 38.15
N ASN A 120 -6.99 13.17 39.42
CA ASN A 120 -6.29 14.24 40.10
C ASN A 120 -5.92 13.77 41.53
N ASP A 121 -5.36 14.67 42.34
CA ASP A 121 -4.87 14.32 43.68
C ASP A 121 -5.99 13.85 44.63
N GLU A 122 -7.23 14.28 44.42
CA GLU A 122 -8.40 13.88 45.20
C GLU A 122 -9.05 12.60 44.66
N ALA A 123 -9.25 12.52 43.34
CA ALA A 123 -9.89 11.39 42.70
C ALA A 123 -9.10 10.07 42.85
N VAL A 124 -7.76 10.14 42.88
CA VAL A 124 -6.91 8.94 43.12
C VAL A 124 -7.12 8.35 44.50
N GLU A 125 -7.26 9.18 45.53
CA GLU A 125 -7.56 8.72 46.88
C GLU A 125 -8.98 8.11 46.97
N GLY A 126 -9.95 8.71 46.28
CA GLY A 126 -11.31 8.15 46.14
C GLY A 126 -11.29 6.77 45.48
N LEU A 127 -10.55 6.62 44.39
CA LEU A 127 -10.40 5.36 43.67
C LEU A 127 -9.74 4.30 44.55
N ALA A 128 -8.68 4.66 45.27
CA ALA A 128 -7.96 3.77 46.19
C ALA A 128 -8.87 3.27 47.32
N LYS A 129 -9.65 4.13 47.91
CA LYS A 129 -10.60 3.77 48.97
C LYS A 129 -11.73 2.87 48.46
N LYS A 130 -12.31 3.21 47.32
CA LYS A 130 -13.40 2.48 46.71
C LYS A 130 -13.00 1.05 46.31
N THR A 131 -11.85 0.90 45.74
CA THR A 131 -11.35 -0.41 45.25
C THR A 131 -10.64 -1.22 46.33
N GLY A 132 -10.26 -0.58 47.46
CA GLY A 132 -9.40 -1.21 48.48
C GLY A 132 -7.99 -1.52 47.94
N ASN A 133 -7.59 -0.92 46.80
CA ASN A 133 -6.34 -1.20 46.11
C ASN A 133 -5.61 0.09 45.75
N ALA A 134 -4.84 0.60 46.72
CA ALA A 134 -4.07 1.83 46.51
C ALA A 134 -3.01 1.68 45.43
N ARG A 135 -2.40 0.50 45.28
CA ARG A 135 -1.43 0.24 44.22
C ARG A 135 -2.04 0.45 42.85
N PHE A 136 -3.18 -0.13 42.60
CA PHE A 136 -3.94 0.05 41.36
C PHE A 136 -4.25 1.53 41.07
N ALA A 137 -4.77 2.25 42.07
CA ALA A 137 -5.13 3.65 41.88
C ALA A 137 -3.92 4.52 41.51
N TYR A 138 -2.79 4.32 42.18
CA TYR A 138 -1.56 5.08 41.88
C TYR A 138 -0.86 4.61 40.60
N ASP A 139 -1.01 3.36 40.20
CA ASP A 139 -0.56 2.90 38.88
C ASP A 139 -1.34 3.61 37.75
N CYS A 140 -2.66 3.73 37.90
CA CYS A 140 -3.47 4.50 36.95
C CYS A 140 -3.05 5.97 36.90
N TYR A 141 -2.76 6.58 38.06
CA TYR A 141 -2.41 7.99 38.12
C TYR A 141 -1.01 8.25 37.52
N ARG A 142 -0.02 7.42 37.83
CA ARG A 142 1.31 7.60 37.22
C ARG A 142 1.26 7.43 35.69
N ARG A 143 0.48 6.46 35.20
CA ARG A 143 0.28 6.24 33.76
C ARG A 143 -0.39 7.46 33.13
N PHE A 144 -1.40 8.01 33.77
CA PHE A 144 -2.11 9.17 33.28
C PHE A 144 -1.21 10.42 33.21
N VAL A 145 -0.46 10.71 34.26
CA VAL A 145 0.46 11.86 34.26
C VAL A 145 1.51 11.73 33.16
N GLN A 146 2.12 10.57 33.02
CA GLN A 146 3.08 10.29 31.96
C GLN A 146 2.48 10.46 30.57
N MET A 147 1.34 9.82 30.32
CA MET A 147 0.69 9.84 29.02
C MET A 147 0.15 11.22 28.66
N PHE A 148 -0.41 11.95 29.62
CA PHE A 148 -0.85 13.32 29.40
C PHE A 148 0.32 14.26 29.10
N ALA A 149 1.42 14.11 29.82
CA ALA A 149 2.64 14.90 29.56
C ALA A 149 3.23 14.61 28.16
N ASP A 150 3.37 13.36 27.80
CA ASP A 150 3.93 12.94 26.51
C ASP A 150 2.99 13.30 25.34
N VAL A 151 1.77 12.83 25.38
CA VAL A 151 0.82 12.94 24.24
C VAL A 151 0.23 14.35 24.12
N VAL A 152 -0.20 14.95 25.22
CA VAL A 152 -0.90 16.25 25.20
C VAL A 152 0.07 17.41 25.16
N MET A 153 1.14 17.34 25.94
CA MET A 153 2.11 18.43 26.11
C MET A 153 3.43 18.20 25.37
N MET A 154 3.61 17.02 24.76
CA MET A 154 4.81 16.68 23.98
C MET A 154 6.11 16.67 24.80
N VAL A 155 6.01 16.38 26.10
CA VAL A 155 7.17 16.17 26.97
C VAL A 155 7.78 14.80 26.68
N PRO A 156 9.10 14.68 26.42
CA PRO A 156 9.70 13.41 26.03
C PRO A 156 9.45 12.28 27.02
N LYS A 157 8.87 11.18 26.54
CA LYS A 157 8.52 9.98 27.33
C LYS A 157 9.72 9.41 28.08
N SER A 158 10.91 9.47 27.49
CA SER A 158 12.16 9.00 28.09
C SER A 158 12.47 9.60 29.45
N LEU A 159 12.05 10.83 29.70
CA LEU A 159 12.27 11.49 31.00
C LEU A 159 11.54 10.75 32.15
N PHE A 160 10.39 10.17 31.84
CA PHE A 160 9.58 9.42 32.79
C PHE A 160 10.08 7.98 32.94
N GLU A 161 10.45 7.34 31.84
CA GLU A 161 10.95 5.96 31.81
C GLU A 161 12.23 5.81 32.63
N VAL A 162 13.15 6.76 32.52
CA VAL A 162 14.38 6.78 33.34
C VAL A 162 14.07 6.78 34.84
N GLU A 163 13.06 7.49 35.30
CA GLU A 163 12.69 7.52 36.72
C GLU A 163 12.03 6.22 37.17
N ILE A 164 11.25 5.57 36.29
CA ILE A 164 10.71 4.22 36.56
C ILE A 164 11.85 3.22 36.71
N ASP A 165 12.81 3.23 35.83
CA ASP A 165 13.95 2.31 35.85
C ASP A 165 14.84 2.53 37.09
N LYS A 166 15.10 3.76 37.47
CA LYS A 166 15.80 4.10 38.74
C LYS A 166 15.06 3.55 39.95
N MET A 167 13.73 3.67 39.97
CA MET A 167 12.90 3.14 41.05
C MET A 167 12.97 1.63 41.11
N LYS A 168 12.86 0.94 39.99
CA LYS A 168 12.96 -0.52 39.90
C LYS A 168 14.34 -1.00 40.37
N GLU A 169 15.40 -0.36 39.95
CA GLU A 169 16.75 -0.68 40.36
C GLU A 169 16.95 -0.46 41.89
N ALA A 170 16.48 0.66 42.43
CA ALA A 170 16.55 0.97 43.85
C ALA A 170 15.79 -0.04 44.74
N LYS A 171 14.70 -0.59 44.20
CA LYS A 171 13.85 -1.59 44.89
C LYS A 171 14.21 -3.05 44.58
N GLY A 172 15.12 -3.28 43.63
CA GLY A 172 15.57 -4.61 43.23
C GLY A 172 14.50 -5.44 42.53
N VAL A 173 13.56 -4.78 41.84
CA VAL A 173 12.48 -5.41 41.07
C VAL A 173 12.69 -5.26 39.58
N LYS A 174 12.11 -6.16 38.76
CA LYS A 174 12.28 -6.15 37.31
C LYS A 174 11.12 -5.50 36.55
N ASN A 175 9.89 -5.68 37.04
CA ASN A 175 8.69 -5.26 36.37
C ASN A 175 7.98 -4.15 37.15
N ASP A 176 7.28 -3.28 36.43
CA ASP A 176 6.46 -2.20 37.00
C ASP A 176 5.39 -2.76 37.98
N VAL A 177 4.86 -3.93 37.69
CA VAL A 177 3.86 -4.61 38.54
C VAL A 177 4.36 -4.98 39.93
N ASP A 178 5.67 -5.05 40.11
CA ASP A 178 6.32 -5.40 41.38
C ASP A 178 6.52 -4.16 42.30
N LEU A 179 6.28 -2.94 41.78
CA LEU A 179 6.35 -1.71 42.56
C LEU A 179 5.15 -1.61 43.52
N THR A 180 5.41 -1.10 44.72
CA THR A 180 4.36 -0.91 45.75
C THR A 180 3.55 0.37 45.51
N ALA A 181 2.41 0.49 46.22
CA ALA A 181 1.60 1.70 46.19
C ALA A 181 2.40 2.97 46.59
N ASP A 182 3.27 2.87 47.57
CA ASP A 182 4.10 3.99 48.03
C ASP A 182 5.14 4.35 46.97
N ASP A 183 5.76 3.38 46.30
CA ASP A 183 6.68 3.59 45.19
C ASP A 183 6.01 4.33 44.04
N LEU A 184 4.81 3.90 43.67
CA LEU A 184 4.03 4.53 42.60
C LEU A 184 3.55 5.94 42.96
N LYS A 185 3.22 6.18 44.25
CA LYS A 185 2.89 7.52 44.75
C LYS A 185 4.07 8.46 44.67
N GLU A 186 5.28 7.95 44.98
CA GLU A 186 6.52 8.72 44.84
C GLU A 186 6.81 9.05 43.40
N LEU A 187 6.64 8.08 42.46
CA LEU A 187 6.77 8.31 41.02
C LEU A 187 5.79 9.35 40.50
N VAL A 188 4.54 9.37 40.94
CA VAL A 188 3.56 10.41 40.59
C VAL A 188 4.08 11.80 40.99
N GLY A 189 4.62 11.92 42.17
CA GLY A 189 5.25 13.19 42.63
C GLY A 189 6.40 13.64 41.74
N THR A 190 7.26 12.70 41.36
CA THR A 190 8.38 12.94 40.45
C THR A 190 7.88 13.32 39.06
N PHE A 191 6.91 12.64 38.55
CA PHE A 191 6.33 12.90 37.21
C PHE A 191 5.67 14.28 37.14
N LYS A 192 4.95 14.69 38.16
CA LYS A 192 4.37 16.03 38.23
C LYS A 192 5.46 17.13 38.28
N LYS A 193 6.60 16.87 38.87
CA LYS A 193 7.75 17.80 38.84
C LYS A 193 8.33 17.88 37.41
N ILE A 194 8.55 16.75 36.75
CA ILE A 194 9.02 16.73 35.37
C ILE A 194 8.04 17.50 34.47
N TYR A 195 6.72 17.30 34.64
CA TYR A 195 5.71 18.05 33.93
C TYR A 195 5.85 19.57 34.15
N GLU A 196 5.93 19.99 35.42
CA GLU A 196 6.03 21.41 35.80
C GLU A 196 7.32 22.06 35.29
N GLU A 197 8.46 21.35 35.33
CA GLU A 197 9.75 21.82 34.82
C GLU A 197 9.74 22.05 33.31
N ASN A 198 9.01 21.22 32.56
CA ASN A 198 8.91 21.32 31.09
C ASN A 198 7.82 22.31 30.64
N GLU A 199 6.66 22.36 31.32
CA GLU A 199 5.49 23.16 30.93
C GLU A 199 5.43 24.53 31.63
N GLY A 200 6.21 24.74 32.66
CA GLY A 200 6.21 26.00 33.44
C GLY A 200 4.94 26.21 34.27
N ARG A 201 4.13 25.17 34.44
CA ARG A 201 2.87 25.18 35.21
C ARG A 201 2.63 23.82 35.85
N PRO A 202 1.88 23.75 36.97
CA PRO A 202 1.57 22.46 37.61
C PRO A 202 0.66 21.60 36.73
N PHE A 203 0.71 20.29 36.97
CA PHE A 203 -0.17 19.34 36.30
C PHE A 203 -1.65 19.67 36.54
N PRO A 204 -2.50 19.74 35.51
CA PRO A 204 -3.88 20.19 35.61
C PRO A 204 -4.71 19.27 36.51
N GLN A 205 -5.37 19.86 37.50
CA GLN A 205 -6.20 19.14 38.47
C GLN A 205 -7.69 19.19 38.13
N ASP A 206 -8.13 20.08 37.21
CA ASP A 206 -9.52 20.10 36.72
C ASP A 206 -9.69 19.03 35.60
N PRO A 207 -10.50 17.98 35.82
CA PRO A 207 -10.73 16.95 34.81
C PRO A 207 -11.39 17.46 33.52
N ARG A 208 -12.13 18.57 33.57
CA ARG A 208 -12.75 19.16 32.36
C ARG A 208 -11.67 19.76 31.44
N ASP A 209 -10.73 20.46 32.03
CA ASP A 209 -9.59 21.02 31.29
C ASP A 209 -8.75 19.88 30.70
N GLN A 210 -8.50 18.80 31.46
CA GLN A 210 -7.83 17.61 31.00
C GLN A 210 -8.51 16.99 29.76
N LEU A 211 -9.84 16.90 29.79
CA LEU A 211 -10.65 16.31 28.69
C LEU A 211 -10.53 17.14 27.41
N ILE A 212 -10.72 18.44 27.49
CA ILE A 212 -10.65 19.33 26.32
C ILE A 212 -9.23 19.31 25.71
N GLU A 213 -8.18 19.38 26.53
CA GLU A 213 -6.82 19.31 26.03
C GLU A 213 -6.49 17.94 25.40
N ALA A 214 -7.02 16.85 25.96
CA ALA A 214 -6.88 15.52 25.38
C ALA A 214 -7.60 15.38 24.02
N VAL A 215 -8.81 15.91 23.87
CA VAL A 215 -9.55 15.93 22.59
C VAL A 215 -8.77 16.74 21.53
N LYS A 216 -8.26 17.91 21.91
CA LYS A 216 -7.39 18.73 21.03
C LYS A 216 -6.15 17.96 20.59
N ALA A 217 -5.50 17.24 21.52
CA ALA A 217 -4.32 16.44 21.22
C ALA A 217 -4.62 15.34 20.20
N VAL A 218 -5.73 14.63 20.34
CA VAL A 218 -6.17 13.62 19.38
C VAL A 218 -6.48 14.24 18.01
N PHE A 219 -7.15 15.35 17.95
CA PHE A 219 -7.37 16.05 16.66
C PHE A 219 -6.06 16.51 16.04
N ARG A 220 -5.13 17.04 16.84
CA ARG A 220 -3.81 17.47 16.39
C ARG A 220 -2.99 16.30 15.85
N SER A 221 -3.12 15.10 16.42
CA SER A 221 -2.41 13.91 15.99
C SER A 221 -2.76 13.46 14.57
N TRP A 222 -3.90 13.89 14.01
CA TRP A 222 -4.23 13.70 12.60
C TRP A 222 -3.20 14.31 11.65
N ASP A 223 -2.54 15.40 12.06
CA ASP A 223 -1.54 16.11 11.26
C ASP A 223 -0.10 15.94 11.79
N ASN A 224 0.16 14.90 12.59
CA ASN A 224 1.53 14.60 13.01
C ASN A 224 2.34 13.96 11.88
N PRO A 225 3.70 14.02 11.92
CA PRO A 225 4.55 13.51 10.83
C PRO A 225 4.28 12.04 10.48
N ARG A 226 4.15 11.15 11.48
CA ARG A 226 3.90 9.73 11.26
C ARG A 226 2.53 9.46 10.62
N ALA A 227 1.48 10.19 11.04
CA ALA A 227 0.15 10.10 10.43
C ALA A 227 0.15 10.61 8.98
N ASN A 228 0.92 11.66 8.69
CA ASN A 228 1.07 12.19 7.35
C ASN A 228 1.75 11.16 6.41
N VAL A 229 2.78 10.46 6.89
CA VAL A 229 3.45 9.39 6.14
C VAL A 229 2.50 8.24 5.87
N ASP A 230 1.79 7.75 6.91
CA ASP A 230 0.85 6.64 6.77
C ASP A 230 -0.32 6.98 5.82
N ARG A 231 -0.86 8.21 5.91
CA ARG A 231 -1.90 8.66 4.98
C ARG A 231 -1.40 8.69 3.54
N LYS A 232 -0.21 9.20 3.32
CA LYS A 232 0.41 9.22 1.98
C LYS A 232 0.59 7.81 1.42
N MET A 233 1.05 6.88 2.24
CA MET A 233 1.25 5.48 1.84
C MET A 233 -0.05 4.75 1.52
N ASN A 234 -1.10 5.03 2.29
CA ASN A 234 -2.40 4.38 2.17
C ASN A 234 -3.43 5.21 1.39
N GLU A 235 -3.00 6.32 0.77
CA GLU A 235 -3.84 7.19 -0.06
C GLU A 235 -5.10 7.69 0.68
N ILE A 236 -4.93 8.04 1.97
CA ILE A 236 -6.02 8.53 2.81
C ILE A 236 -6.11 10.06 2.68
N PRO A 237 -7.25 10.61 2.17
CA PRO A 237 -7.43 12.05 2.01
C PRO A 237 -7.32 12.81 3.34
N TYR A 238 -6.65 13.95 3.31
CA TYR A 238 -6.44 14.78 4.48
C TYR A 238 -7.75 15.32 5.08
N GLU A 239 -8.71 15.68 4.22
CA GLU A 239 -10.01 16.26 4.60
C GLU A 239 -10.93 15.27 5.34
N TRP A 240 -10.57 13.98 5.42
CA TRP A 240 -11.39 13.02 6.16
C TRP A 240 -11.40 13.26 7.67
N GLY A 241 -10.31 13.75 8.23
CA GLY A 241 -10.16 13.93 9.66
C GLY A 241 -10.20 12.62 10.45
N THR A 242 -10.19 12.75 11.76
CA THR A 242 -10.36 11.62 12.69
C THR A 242 -11.52 11.89 13.65
N ALA A 243 -12.23 10.83 14.06
CA ALA A 243 -13.15 10.91 15.18
C ALA A 243 -12.37 10.72 16.50
N VAL A 244 -13.01 11.12 17.60
CA VAL A 244 -12.51 10.90 18.95
C VAL A 244 -13.55 10.13 19.76
N ASN A 245 -13.14 9.02 20.36
CA ASN A 245 -13.99 8.21 21.23
C ASN A 245 -13.64 8.50 22.69
N VAL A 246 -14.59 8.99 23.43
CA VAL A 246 -14.53 9.19 24.89
C VAL A 246 -15.29 8.04 25.53
N GLN A 247 -14.57 7.13 26.18
CA GLN A 247 -15.12 5.85 26.66
C GLN A 247 -14.78 5.64 28.12
N GLN A 248 -15.73 5.17 28.91
CA GLN A 248 -15.50 4.73 30.29
C GLN A 248 -14.35 3.73 30.34
N MET A 249 -13.42 3.89 31.26
CA MET A 249 -12.35 2.94 31.50
C MET A 249 -12.88 1.62 32.02
N ALA A 250 -12.33 0.52 31.48
CA ALA A 250 -12.31 -0.80 32.09
C ALA A 250 -10.85 -1.12 32.45
N PHE A 251 -10.62 -1.61 33.66
CA PHE A 251 -9.28 -1.67 34.24
C PHE A 251 -8.68 -3.09 34.22
N GLY A 252 -7.78 -3.34 33.27
CA GLY A 252 -7.02 -4.57 33.19
C GLY A 252 -5.91 -4.70 34.25
N ASN A 253 -5.60 -3.62 34.95
CA ASN A 253 -4.54 -3.54 35.96
C ASN A 253 -5.06 -3.50 37.40
N SER A 254 -6.29 -3.96 37.65
CA SER A 254 -6.89 -3.96 38.99
C SER A 254 -6.55 -5.18 39.86
N GLY A 255 -5.73 -6.10 39.38
CA GLY A 255 -5.25 -7.28 40.11
C GLY A 255 -5.12 -8.53 39.25
N ASP A 256 -4.93 -9.67 39.89
CA ASP A 256 -4.62 -10.95 39.23
C ASP A 256 -5.81 -11.57 38.45
N ARG A 257 -7.03 -11.08 38.70
CA ARG A 257 -8.23 -11.47 37.94
C ARG A 257 -8.57 -10.47 36.84
N SER A 258 -7.64 -9.60 36.53
CA SER A 258 -7.78 -8.56 35.54
C SER A 258 -6.66 -8.67 34.52
N GLY A 259 -6.93 -8.20 33.32
CA GLY A 259 -5.95 -8.24 32.24
C GLY A 259 -6.48 -7.55 31.00
N THR A 260 -5.67 -7.50 29.99
CA THR A 260 -6.02 -6.92 28.70
C THR A 260 -5.36 -7.71 27.58
N GLY A 261 -5.94 -7.66 26.39
CA GLY A 261 -5.40 -8.39 25.26
C GLY A 261 -5.97 -7.97 23.92
N VAL A 262 -5.37 -8.52 22.90
CA VAL A 262 -5.78 -8.41 21.51
C VAL A 262 -5.87 -9.79 20.89
N ALA A 263 -6.88 -10.00 20.07
CA ALA A 263 -7.08 -11.28 19.42
C ALA A 263 -7.72 -11.14 18.04
N PHE A 264 -7.49 -12.15 17.22
CA PHE A 264 -8.04 -12.29 15.90
C PHE A 264 -8.89 -13.56 15.84
N THR A 265 -10.03 -13.51 15.18
CA THR A 265 -10.88 -14.70 15.01
C THR A 265 -10.24 -15.77 14.12
N ARG A 266 -9.28 -15.37 13.27
CA ARG A 266 -8.45 -16.25 12.44
C ARG A 266 -7.00 -15.78 12.49
N ASP A 267 -6.08 -16.65 12.12
CA ASP A 267 -4.67 -16.29 12.03
C ASP A 267 -4.45 -15.20 10.97
N PRO A 268 -4.03 -13.99 11.34
CA PRO A 268 -3.82 -12.89 10.39
C PRO A 268 -2.62 -13.09 9.46
N ALA A 269 -1.74 -14.02 9.78
CA ALA A 269 -0.55 -14.33 8.98
C ALA A 269 -0.84 -15.39 7.91
N THR A 270 -1.57 -16.45 8.26
CA THR A 270 -1.81 -17.61 7.39
C THR A 270 -3.24 -17.74 6.91
N GLY A 271 -4.20 -17.13 7.59
CA GLY A 271 -5.63 -17.28 7.34
C GLY A 271 -6.28 -18.49 8.00
N ALA A 272 -5.52 -19.31 8.74
CA ALA A 272 -6.06 -20.49 9.40
C ALA A 272 -7.19 -20.14 10.37
N LYS A 273 -8.28 -20.94 10.34
CA LYS A 273 -9.43 -20.77 11.23
C LYS A 273 -9.08 -21.18 12.65
N LYS A 274 -8.34 -20.33 13.33
CA LYS A 274 -7.90 -20.51 14.70
C LYS A 274 -7.87 -19.16 15.40
N LEU A 275 -8.50 -19.09 16.58
CA LEU A 275 -8.42 -17.92 17.43
C LEU A 275 -6.95 -17.67 17.80
N MET A 276 -6.44 -16.52 17.42
CA MET A 276 -5.06 -16.09 17.65
C MET A 276 -5.08 -14.82 18.48
N GLY A 277 -4.17 -14.69 19.43
CA GLY A 277 -4.12 -13.49 20.25
C GLY A 277 -3.21 -13.63 21.43
N GLU A 278 -3.07 -12.55 22.14
CA GLU A 278 -2.16 -12.39 23.27
C GLU A 278 -2.83 -11.55 24.35
N TYR A 279 -2.49 -11.83 25.59
CA TYR A 279 -3.00 -11.10 26.74
C TYR A 279 -1.95 -10.97 27.84
N LEU A 280 -2.12 -9.97 28.66
CA LEU A 280 -1.34 -9.75 29.88
C LEU A 280 -2.29 -9.67 31.08
N ILE A 281 -1.93 -10.35 32.16
CA ILE A 281 -2.58 -10.20 33.44
C ILE A 281 -2.04 -8.96 34.15
N ASN A 282 -2.92 -8.28 34.88
CA ASN A 282 -2.63 -7.06 35.62
C ASN A 282 -1.88 -6.02 34.77
N ALA A 283 -2.51 -5.62 33.67
CA ALA A 283 -1.95 -4.74 32.65
C ALA A 283 -3.02 -3.85 31.99
N GLN A 284 -2.62 -2.71 31.46
CA GLN A 284 -3.44 -1.90 30.58
C GLN A 284 -3.06 -2.16 29.10
N GLY A 285 -3.91 -1.74 28.16
CA GLY A 285 -3.77 -2.05 26.73
C GLY A 285 -2.45 -1.64 26.10
N GLU A 286 -1.86 -0.56 26.57
CA GLU A 286 -0.54 -0.08 26.15
C GLU A 286 0.59 -1.07 26.47
N ASP A 287 0.48 -1.84 27.56
CA ASP A 287 1.52 -2.79 27.98
C ASP A 287 1.64 -3.96 27.00
N VAL A 288 0.54 -4.36 26.35
CA VAL A 288 0.53 -5.43 25.33
C VAL A 288 1.26 -4.96 24.05
N VAL A 289 1.02 -3.71 23.67
CA VAL A 289 1.53 -3.14 22.42
C VAL A 289 2.98 -2.68 22.55
N ALA A 290 3.35 -2.14 23.70
CA ALA A 290 4.70 -1.61 23.97
C ALA A 290 5.79 -2.70 24.08
N GLY A 291 5.39 -3.97 24.31
CA GLY A 291 6.35 -5.07 24.38
C GLY A 291 7.20 -5.09 25.65
N VAL A 292 6.89 -4.27 26.64
CA VAL A 292 7.66 -4.19 27.92
C VAL A 292 7.61 -5.49 28.70
N ARG A 293 6.48 -6.22 28.59
CA ARG A 293 6.28 -7.56 29.16
C ARG A 293 5.94 -8.52 28.03
N THR A 294 6.39 -9.78 28.11
CA THR A 294 6.04 -10.81 27.15
C THR A 294 4.58 -11.25 27.36
N PRO A 295 3.68 -11.07 26.40
CA PRO A 295 2.29 -11.51 26.54
C PRO A 295 2.17 -13.03 26.47
N SER A 296 1.13 -13.57 27.08
CA SER A 296 0.76 -14.97 26.98
C SER A 296 -0.19 -15.21 25.82
N PRO A 297 -0.07 -16.36 25.12
CA PRO A 297 -1.04 -16.72 24.08
C PRO A 297 -2.45 -16.80 24.64
N ILE A 298 -3.44 -16.32 23.86
CA ILE A 298 -4.86 -16.30 24.29
C ILE A 298 -5.39 -17.69 24.72
N SER A 299 -4.84 -18.78 24.19
CA SER A 299 -5.20 -20.15 24.56
C SER A 299 -4.94 -20.47 26.03
N HIS A 300 -3.97 -19.82 26.67
CA HIS A 300 -3.65 -20.00 28.07
C HIS A 300 -4.69 -19.36 29.00
N LEU A 301 -5.48 -18.40 28.48
CA LEU A 301 -6.57 -17.81 29.26
C LEU A 301 -7.62 -18.84 29.67
N LYS A 302 -7.77 -19.92 28.88
CA LYS A 302 -8.66 -21.04 29.21
C LYS A 302 -8.31 -21.73 30.55
N ASP A 303 -7.02 -21.79 30.84
CA ASP A 303 -6.56 -22.41 32.08
C ASP A 303 -6.65 -21.46 33.29
N GLN A 304 -6.46 -20.14 33.02
CA GLN A 304 -6.45 -19.13 34.08
C GLN A 304 -7.85 -18.60 34.43
N MET A 305 -8.69 -18.35 33.43
CA MET A 305 -10.06 -17.83 33.56
C MET A 305 -10.98 -18.50 32.53
N PRO A 306 -11.38 -19.79 32.77
CA PRO A 306 -12.14 -20.55 31.76
C PRO A 306 -13.46 -19.92 31.37
N GLU A 307 -14.21 -19.34 32.32
CA GLU A 307 -15.48 -18.69 32.04
C GLU A 307 -15.33 -17.44 31.14
N VAL A 308 -14.30 -16.66 31.38
CA VAL A 308 -13.98 -15.48 30.57
C VAL A 308 -13.55 -15.92 29.17
N TYR A 309 -12.73 -16.96 29.07
CA TYR A 309 -12.32 -17.51 27.78
C TYR A 309 -13.51 -18.00 26.95
N ASP A 310 -14.42 -18.77 27.57
CA ASP A 310 -15.60 -19.30 26.89
C ASP A 310 -16.51 -18.15 26.39
N GLN A 311 -16.73 -17.15 27.24
CA GLN A 311 -17.48 -15.94 26.86
C GLN A 311 -16.80 -15.20 25.71
N PHE A 312 -15.48 -15.09 25.73
CA PHE A 312 -14.69 -14.45 24.67
C PHE A 312 -14.82 -15.20 23.33
N VAL A 313 -14.72 -16.52 23.34
CA VAL A 313 -14.89 -17.38 22.15
C VAL A 313 -16.30 -17.21 21.55
N GLU A 314 -17.34 -17.16 22.41
CA GLU A 314 -18.71 -16.91 21.94
C GLU A 314 -18.84 -15.53 21.27
N ILE A 315 -18.30 -14.48 21.89
CA ILE A 315 -18.34 -13.12 21.33
C ILE A 315 -17.55 -13.06 20.01
N ALA A 316 -16.36 -13.66 19.96
CA ALA A 316 -15.54 -13.70 18.75
C ALA A 316 -16.31 -14.37 17.59
N THR A 317 -16.97 -15.49 17.86
CA THR A 317 -17.79 -16.20 16.87
C THR A 317 -18.98 -15.33 16.41
N ARG A 318 -19.68 -14.69 17.33
CA ARG A 318 -20.79 -13.77 17.00
C ARG A 318 -20.33 -12.60 16.15
N LEU A 319 -19.18 -12.01 16.46
CA LEU A 319 -18.62 -10.88 15.70
C LEU A 319 -18.22 -11.28 14.29
N GLU A 320 -17.52 -12.42 14.13
CA GLU A 320 -17.16 -12.91 12.78
C GLU A 320 -18.39 -13.19 11.94
N ASN A 321 -19.43 -13.80 12.49
CA ASN A 321 -20.68 -14.05 11.79
C ASN A 321 -21.46 -12.76 11.47
N TYR A 322 -21.48 -11.80 12.37
CA TYR A 322 -22.15 -10.52 12.16
C TYR A 322 -21.51 -9.68 11.05
N PHE A 323 -20.18 -9.53 11.11
CA PHE A 323 -19.43 -8.79 10.10
C PHE A 323 -19.13 -9.61 8.85
N ARG A 324 -19.34 -10.93 8.90
CA ARG A 324 -19.06 -11.87 7.80
C ARG A 324 -17.62 -11.76 7.32
N ASP A 325 -16.70 -11.52 8.26
CA ASP A 325 -15.27 -11.36 8.02
C ASP A 325 -14.48 -11.58 9.29
N MET A 326 -13.20 -11.94 9.15
CA MET A 326 -12.25 -12.04 10.25
C MET A 326 -12.19 -10.75 11.05
N GLN A 327 -12.27 -10.86 12.36
CA GLN A 327 -12.24 -9.72 13.27
C GLN A 327 -10.92 -9.63 14.04
N ASP A 328 -10.44 -8.40 14.17
CA ASP A 328 -9.40 -7.96 15.10
C ASP A 328 -10.09 -7.28 16.28
N MET A 329 -9.84 -7.80 17.49
CA MET A 329 -10.58 -7.44 18.70
C MET A 329 -9.62 -7.02 19.80
N GLU A 330 -9.97 -5.91 20.48
CA GLU A 330 -9.34 -5.50 21.72
C GLU A 330 -10.30 -5.76 22.88
N PHE A 331 -9.81 -6.33 23.97
CA PHE A 331 -10.61 -6.64 25.14
C PHE A 331 -9.87 -6.33 26.44
N THR A 332 -10.63 -6.12 27.48
CA THR A 332 -10.12 -5.96 28.86
C THR A 332 -10.95 -6.81 29.79
N ILE A 333 -10.30 -7.41 30.77
CA ILE A 333 -10.92 -8.16 31.86
C ILE A 333 -10.71 -7.36 33.11
N GLU A 334 -11.80 -6.96 33.77
CA GLU A 334 -11.77 -6.28 35.06
C GLU A 334 -12.42 -7.18 36.11
N ASP A 335 -11.63 -7.67 37.06
CA ASP A 335 -12.07 -8.59 38.12
C ASP A 335 -12.97 -9.73 37.62
N GLY A 336 -12.53 -10.40 36.56
CA GLY A 336 -13.23 -11.53 35.95
C GLY A 336 -14.40 -11.16 35.04
N HIS A 337 -14.64 -9.90 34.77
CA HIS A 337 -15.66 -9.40 33.83
C HIS A 337 -15.01 -8.99 32.52
N LEU A 338 -15.48 -9.57 31.41
CA LEU A 338 -15.00 -9.27 30.09
C LEU A 338 -15.65 -8.02 29.51
N TYR A 339 -14.84 -7.15 28.93
CA TYR A 339 -15.26 -5.97 28.16
C TYR A 339 -14.61 -5.96 26.79
N MET A 340 -15.42 -5.68 25.76
CA MET A 340 -14.94 -5.47 24.41
C MET A 340 -14.67 -3.97 24.17
N LEU A 341 -13.45 -3.63 23.80
CA LEU A 341 -13.04 -2.24 23.59
C LEU A 341 -13.03 -1.83 22.13
N GLN A 342 -12.81 -2.77 21.22
CA GLN A 342 -12.75 -2.54 19.79
C GLN A 342 -12.99 -3.82 19.03
N THR A 343 -13.67 -3.70 17.89
CA THR A 343 -13.66 -4.71 16.82
C THR A 343 -13.47 -3.99 15.49
N ARG A 344 -12.80 -4.65 14.58
CA ARG A 344 -12.62 -4.21 13.19
C ARG A 344 -12.32 -5.40 12.31
N ASN A 345 -12.50 -5.24 11.00
CA ASN A 345 -12.00 -6.23 10.06
C ASN A 345 -10.47 -6.31 10.19
N GLY A 346 -9.96 -7.49 10.45
CA GLY A 346 -8.56 -7.71 10.79
C GLY A 346 -7.64 -7.39 9.62
N LYS A 347 -6.60 -6.60 9.87
CA LYS A 347 -5.48 -6.48 8.94
C LYS A 347 -4.78 -7.83 8.83
N ARG A 348 -4.49 -8.24 7.62
CA ARG A 348 -3.99 -9.57 7.29
C ARG A 348 -3.01 -9.52 6.13
N THR A 349 -2.16 -10.53 6.03
CA THR A 349 -1.28 -10.68 4.87
C THR A 349 -2.10 -11.01 3.62
N ALA A 350 -1.49 -10.84 2.46
CA ALA A 350 -2.10 -11.22 1.20
C ALA A 350 -2.46 -12.71 1.14
N GLN A 351 -1.58 -13.58 1.66
CA GLN A 351 -1.85 -15.02 1.78
C GLN A 351 -3.06 -15.30 2.66
N ALA A 352 -3.13 -14.67 3.83
CA ALA A 352 -4.27 -14.81 4.73
C ALA A 352 -5.55 -14.26 4.11
N ALA A 353 -5.48 -13.15 3.39
CA ALA A 353 -6.64 -12.57 2.71
C ALA A 353 -7.26 -13.54 1.69
N LEU A 354 -6.43 -14.19 0.88
CA LEU A 354 -6.89 -15.21 -0.07
C LEU A 354 -7.46 -16.45 0.65
N GLN A 355 -6.76 -16.95 1.67
CA GLN A 355 -7.20 -18.11 2.43
C GLN A 355 -8.55 -17.84 3.09
N ILE A 356 -8.69 -16.72 3.78
CA ILE A 356 -9.93 -16.34 4.45
C ILE A 356 -11.07 -16.12 3.46
N ALA A 357 -10.82 -15.43 2.34
CA ALA A 357 -11.84 -15.22 1.32
C ALA A 357 -12.37 -16.55 0.78
N CYS A 358 -11.49 -17.50 0.47
CA CYS A 358 -11.88 -18.83 0.02
C CYS A 358 -12.64 -19.63 1.10
N ASP A 359 -12.15 -19.60 2.34
CA ASP A 359 -12.80 -20.32 3.46
C ASP A 359 -14.19 -19.77 3.76
N LEU A 360 -14.38 -18.45 3.73
CA LEU A 360 -15.68 -17.82 3.96
C LEU A 360 -16.70 -18.15 2.86
N VAL A 361 -16.25 -18.35 1.63
CA VAL A 361 -17.11 -18.88 0.54
C VAL A 361 -17.48 -20.32 0.79
N ASP A 362 -16.50 -21.17 1.13
CA ASP A 362 -16.73 -22.60 1.43
C ASP A 362 -17.65 -22.81 2.64
N GLU A 363 -17.59 -21.92 3.60
CA GLU A 363 -18.47 -21.90 4.78
C GLU A 363 -19.89 -21.34 4.46
N GLY A 364 -20.12 -20.86 3.23
CA GLY A 364 -21.40 -20.27 2.82
C GLY A 364 -21.68 -18.90 3.46
N MET A 365 -20.67 -18.26 4.03
CA MET A 365 -20.81 -16.98 4.71
C MET A 365 -20.86 -15.81 3.74
N ILE A 366 -20.10 -15.89 2.64
CA ILE A 366 -20.05 -14.87 1.57
C ILE A 366 -20.15 -15.53 0.20
N THR A 367 -20.53 -14.75 -0.82
CA THR A 367 -20.49 -15.17 -2.22
C THR A 367 -19.09 -15.02 -2.82
N GLU A 368 -18.87 -15.64 -3.99
CA GLU A 368 -17.61 -15.48 -4.73
C GLU A 368 -17.35 -14.02 -5.10
N GLN A 369 -18.38 -13.27 -5.47
CA GLN A 369 -18.27 -11.83 -5.79
C GLN A 369 -17.91 -11.01 -4.54
N GLU A 370 -18.52 -11.31 -3.40
CA GLU A 370 -18.15 -10.67 -2.13
C GLU A 370 -16.71 -10.99 -1.74
N ALA A 371 -16.25 -12.23 -1.99
CA ALA A 371 -14.85 -12.61 -1.75
C ALA A 371 -13.88 -11.81 -2.62
N VAL A 372 -14.19 -11.60 -3.89
CA VAL A 372 -13.40 -10.78 -4.81
C VAL A 372 -13.25 -9.34 -4.31
N LEU A 373 -14.29 -8.78 -3.68
CA LEU A 373 -14.26 -7.42 -3.10
C LEU A 373 -13.45 -7.33 -1.79
N ARG A 374 -13.15 -8.46 -1.13
CA ARG A 374 -12.47 -8.49 0.18
C ARG A 374 -10.95 -8.38 0.09
N VAL A 375 -10.36 -8.70 -1.04
CA VAL A 375 -8.90 -8.66 -1.25
C VAL A 375 -8.54 -7.38 -1.98
N GLU A 376 -7.63 -6.61 -1.42
CA GLU A 376 -7.13 -5.40 -2.09
C GLU A 376 -6.20 -5.78 -3.25
N PRO A 377 -6.38 -5.22 -4.46
CA PRO A 377 -5.55 -5.57 -5.61
C PRO A 377 -4.04 -5.43 -5.36
N LYS A 378 -3.61 -4.41 -4.63
CA LYS A 378 -2.20 -4.18 -4.28
C LYS A 378 -1.61 -5.31 -3.41
N GLN A 379 -2.42 -6.03 -2.63
CA GLN A 379 -1.96 -7.17 -1.82
C GLN A 379 -1.47 -8.33 -2.69
N LEU A 380 -1.99 -8.49 -3.91
CA LEU A 380 -1.54 -9.55 -4.82
C LEU A 380 -0.07 -9.40 -5.22
N ASP A 381 0.45 -8.18 -5.21
CA ASP A 381 1.85 -7.91 -5.54
C ASP A 381 2.80 -8.67 -4.59
N THR A 382 2.46 -8.75 -3.32
CA THR A 382 3.26 -9.47 -2.32
C THR A 382 3.28 -10.99 -2.53
N LEU A 383 2.26 -11.56 -3.17
CA LEU A 383 2.18 -12.99 -3.48
C LEU A 383 3.02 -13.39 -4.70
N LEU A 384 3.40 -12.41 -5.50
CA LEU A 384 4.21 -12.57 -6.69
C LEU A 384 5.71 -12.40 -6.41
N HIS A 385 6.07 -12.09 -5.16
CA HIS A 385 7.44 -11.87 -4.74
C HIS A 385 8.18 -13.14 -4.32
N PRO A 386 9.51 -13.11 -4.30
CA PRO A 386 10.35 -14.28 -4.10
C PRO A 386 10.15 -15.00 -2.77
N GLN A 387 10.25 -16.32 -2.79
CA GLN A 387 10.42 -17.18 -1.61
C GLN A 387 11.84 -17.74 -1.59
N PHE A 388 12.28 -18.34 -0.48
CA PHE A 388 13.58 -18.98 -0.45
C PHE A 388 13.64 -20.18 -1.42
N ASP A 389 14.77 -20.31 -2.12
CA ASP A 389 15.08 -21.51 -2.86
C ASP A 389 15.18 -22.72 -1.93
N ALA A 390 14.48 -23.80 -2.26
CA ALA A 390 14.37 -24.96 -1.39
C ALA A 390 15.72 -25.66 -1.12
N ALA A 391 16.63 -25.63 -2.10
CA ALA A 391 17.96 -26.23 -1.96
C ALA A 391 18.86 -25.32 -1.11
N ALA A 392 18.84 -24.02 -1.35
CA ALA A 392 19.55 -23.03 -0.53
C ALA A 392 19.06 -23.03 0.91
N LEU A 393 17.75 -23.14 1.13
CA LEU A 393 17.16 -23.20 2.47
C LEU A 393 17.59 -24.43 3.26
N LYS A 394 17.69 -25.59 2.60
CA LYS A 394 18.16 -26.81 3.26
C LYS A 394 19.63 -26.75 3.68
N ALA A 395 20.44 -25.98 2.99
CA ALA A 395 21.85 -25.79 3.28
C ALA A 395 22.10 -24.73 4.35
N ALA A 396 21.15 -23.86 4.58
CA ALA A 396 21.27 -22.74 5.50
C ALA A 396 21.11 -23.17 6.98
N GLU A 397 21.94 -22.60 7.84
CA GLU A 397 21.87 -22.83 9.29
C GLU A 397 20.92 -21.86 9.97
N VAL A 398 19.98 -22.40 10.76
CA VAL A 398 19.10 -21.60 11.62
C VAL A 398 19.89 -21.11 12.83
N VAL A 399 20.17 -19.83 12.92
CA VAL A 399 20.89 -19.22 14.06
C VAL A 399 19.97 -18.80 15.19
N GLY A 400 18.67 -18.67 14.93
CA GLY A 400 17.65 -18.34 15.93
C GLY A 400 16.25 -18.41 15.36
N LYS A 401 15.26 -18.20 16.22
CA LYS A 401 13.84 -18.23 15.85
C LYS A 401 13.09 -17.15 16.63
N GLY A 402 12.21 -16.44 15.92
CA GLY A 402 11.24 -15.52 16.52
C GLY A 402 9.82 -15.89 16.13
N LEU A 403 8.89 -14.97 16.36
CA LEU A 403 7.51 -15.14 15.96
C LEU A 403 7.35 -14.87 14.46
N ALA A 404 6.63 -15.75 13.79
CA ALA A 404 6.25 -15.62 12.37
C ALA A 404 5.20 -14.49 12.21
N ALA A 405 5.65 -13.24 12.22
CA ALA A 405 4.78 -12.08 12.36
C ALA A 405 4.17 -11.60 11.04
N SER A 406 4.92 -11.68 9.94
CA SER A 406 4.43 -11.40 8.59
C SER A 406 5.14 -12.31 7.60
N PRO A 407 4.41 -13.13 6.81
CA PRO A 407 5.01 -14.13 5.93
C PRO A 407 5.88 -13.53 4.82
N GLY A 408 6.65 -14.39 4.21
CA GLY A 408 7.58 -14.09 3.13
C GLY A 408 8.99 -14.39 3.54
N SER A 409 9.89 -14.39 2.56
CA SER A 409 11.31 -14.61 2.75
C SER A 409 12.06 -13.34 2.41
N ALA A 410 12.88 -12.87 3.33
CA ALA A 410 13.70 -11.71 3.15
C ALA A 410 15.18 -12.03 3.34
N CYS A 411 16.00 -11.45 2.47
CA CYS A 411 17.44 -11.50 2.55
C CYS A 411 17.98 -10.10 2.28
N GLY A 412 18.86 -9.61 3.14
CA GLY A 412 19.45 -8.28 3.00
C GLY A 412 20.60 -8.05 3.97
N GLN A 413 21.25 -6.91 3.80
CA GLN A 413 22.31 -6.46 4.68
C GLN A 413 21.69 -5.76 5.90
N ILE A 414 22.25 -6.01 7.06
CA ILE A 414 21.74 -5.49 8.33
C ILE A 414 21.93 -3.98 8.40
N VAL A 415 20.86 -3.28 8.78
CA VAL A 415 20.85 -1.88 9.23
C VAL A 415 20.10 -1.77 10.54
N PHE A 416 20.46 -0.82 11.40
CA PHE A 416 19.95 -0.74 12.75
C PHE A 416 18.97 0.42 12.99
N THR A 417 18.89 1.38 12.06
CA THR A 417 17.93 2.49 12.14
C THR A 417 17.15 2.66 10.86
N ALA A 418 15.99 3.28 10.97
CA ALA A 418 15.11 3.55 9.83
C ALA A 418 15.74 4.53 8.84
N GLU A 419 16.42 5.54 9.38
CA GLU A 419 17.14 6.56 8.59
C GLU A 419 18.28 5.94 7.79
N GLU A 420 19.03 5.02 8.37
CA GLU A 420 20.10 4.29 7.69
C GLU A 420 19.55 3.40 6.58
N ALA A 421 18.43 2.70 6.84
CA ALA A 421 17.79 1.89 5.82
C ALA A 421 17.46 2.73 4.59
N GLU A 422 16.86 3.89 4.81
CA GLU A 422 16.49 4.82 3.74
C GLU A 422 17.73 5.35 3.00
N GLU A 423 18.75 5.81 3.72
CA GLU A 423 19.99 6.36 3.15
C GLU A 423 20.75 5.32 2.31
N MET A 424 20.93 4.11 2.86
CA MET A 424 21.70 3.06 2.20
C MET A 424 21.04 2.58 0.91
N VAL A 425 19.70 2.45 0.91
CA VAL A 425 18.96 2.05 -0.29
C VAL A 425 18.94 3.18 -1.32
N LYS A 426 18.65 4.41 -0.92
CA LYS A 426 18.60 5.57 -1.85
C LYS A 426 19.96 5.90 -2.45
N SER A 427 21.02 5.78 -1.69
CA SER A 427 22.40 6.01 -2.19
C SER A 427 22.93 4.87 -3.06
N GLY A 428 22.24 3.71 -3.07
CA GLY A 428 22.67 2.50 -3.76
C GLY A 428 23.87 1.78 -3.12
N LYS A 429 24.31 2.18 -1.93
CA LYS A 429 25.39 1.51 -1.17
C LYS A 429 24.97 0.11 -0.77
N MET A 430 23.72 -0.07 -0.33
CA MET A 430 23.10 -1.37 -0.07
C MET A 430 21.80 -1.47 -0.86
N LYS A 431 21.70 -2.46 -1.74
CA LYS A 431 20.50 -2.62 -2.59
C LYS A 431 19.35 -3.33 -1.86
N LYS A 432 19.69 -4.15 -0.88
CA LYS A 432 18.73 -4.93 -0.08
C LYS A 432 19.14 -4.85 1.37
N VAL A 433 18.25 -4.35 2.21
CA VAL A 433 18.49 -4.22 3.66
C VAL A 433 17.46 -4.98 4.46
N VAL A 434 17.88 -5.48 5.62
CA VAL A 434 17.02 -5.99 6.69
C VAL A 434 17.17 -5.07 7.89
N LEU A 435 16.06 -4.50 8.33
CA LEU A 435 16.02 -3.60 9.48
C LEU A 435 16.00 -4.45 10.77
N VAL A 436 17.05 -4.34 11.58
CA VAL A 436 17.18 -5.05 12.87
C VAL A 436 17.07 -4.07 14.01
N ARG A 437 16.02 -4.21 14.83
CA ARG A 437 15.71 -3.28 15.92
C ARG A 437 15.48 -4.02 17.24
N LEU A 438 15.67 -3.32 18.35
CA LEU A 438 15.18 -3.80 19.64
C LEU A 438 13.64 -3.95 19.60
N GLU A 439 12.98 -2.89 19.15
CA GLU A 439 11.55 -2.80 18.86
C GLU A 439 11.33 -1.66 17.85
N THR A 440 10.25 -1.68 17.07
CA THR A 440 9.92 -0.57 16.17
C THR A 440 8.87 0.33 16.78
N SER A 441 8.98 1.62 16.42
CA SER A 441 8.01 2.66 16.74
C SER A 441 7.36 3.22 15.47
N PRO A 442 6.29 4.00 15.58
CA PRO A 442 5.68 4.63 14.42
C PRO A 442 6.61 5.54 13.60
N GLU A 443 7.67 6.02 14.19
CA GLU A 443 8.70 6.83 13.52
C GLU A 443 9.56 6.00 12.54
N ASP A 444 9.66 4.70 12.73
CA ASP A 444 10.46 3.80 11.89
C ASP A 444 9.82 3.46 10.54
N ILE A 445 8.61 3.94 10.27
CA ILE A 445 7.79 3.51 9.11
C ILE A 445 8.49 3.66 7.76
N VAL A 446 9.28 4.72 7.57
CA VAL A 446 9.99 4.98 6.31
C VAL A 446 11.09 3.95 6.07
N GLY A 447 11.87 3.63 7.11
CA GLY A 447 12.90 2.59 7.05
C GLY A 447 12.32 1.19 6.85
N MET A 448 11.18 0.91 7.50
CA MET A 448 10.45 -0.35 7.31
C MET A 448 9.98 -0.54 5.87
N GLN A 449 9.58 0.54 5.21
CA GLN A 449 9.07 0.51 3.84
C GLN A 449 10.14 0.14 2.81
N VAL A 450 11.36 0.61 2.97
CA VAL A 450 12.46 0.35 2.03
C VAL A 450 13.18 -0.98 2.32
N SER A 451 12.91 -1.58 3.48
CA SER A 451 13.55 -2.83 3.91
C SER A 451 12.91 -4.06 3.27
N GLN A 452 13.73 -5.05 2.94
CA GLN A 452 13.25 -6.36 2.47
C GLN A 452 12.55 -7.15 3.59
N GLY A 453 13.00 -6.95 4.82
CA GLY A 453 12.44 -7.60 6.00
C GLY A 453 12.75 -6.84 7.27
N ILE A 454 11.99 -7.17 8.32
CA ILE A 454 12.06 -6.55 9.64
C ILE A 454 12.28 -7.64 10.68
N LEU A 455 13.32 -7.48 11.50
CA LEU A 455 13.64 -8.35 12.61
C LEU A 455 13.63 -7.55 13.90
N THR A 456 12.81 -7.93 14.87
CA THR A 456 12.81 -7.28 16.19
C THR A 456 13.14 -8.26 17.30
N VAL A 457 13.89 -7.77 18.30
CA VAL A 457 14.25 -8.56 19.48
C VAL A 457 13.05 -8.71 20.42
N ARG A 458 12.27 -7.65 20.57
CA ARG A 458 11.05 -7.61 21.39
C ARG A 458 9.78 -7.52 20.53
N GLY A 459 8.66 -7.83 21.14
CA GLY A 459 7.34 -7.68 20.54
C GLY A 459 6.67 -9.01 20.19
N GLY A 460 5.35 -9.02 20.26
CA GLY A 460 4.50 -10.13 19.90
C GLY A 460 3.87 -10.00 18.52
N MET A 461 2.91 -10.87 18.21
CA MET A 461 2.14 -10.86 16.96
C MET A 461 1.30 -9.59 16.76
N THR A 462 1.09 -8.81 17.80
CA THR A 462 0.29 -7.59 17.83
C THR A 462 1.13 -6.34 18.02
N SER A 463 2.47 -6.48 18.09
CA SER A 463 3.38 -5.36 18.18
C SER A 463 3.32 -4.44 16.95
N HIS A 464 3.83 -3.23 17.09
CA HIS A 464 3.89 -2.26 15.98
C HIS A 464 4.58 -2.84 14.74
N ALA A 465 5.75 -3.49 14.92
CA ALA A 465 6.49 -4.13 13.84
C ALA A 465 5.63 -5.15 13.08
N ALA A 466 4.96 -6.05 13.81
CA ALA A 466 4.13 -7.09 13.23
C ALA A 466 2.92 -6.54 12.48
N VAL A 467 2.22 -5.56 13.05
CA VAL A 467 1.00 -4.98 12.44
C VAL A 467 1.33 -4.18 11.19
N VAL A 468 2.36 -3.34 11.27
CA VAL A 468 2.76 -2.49 10.13
C VAL A 468 3.37 -3.33 9.01
N ALA A 469 4.26 -4.29 9.33
CA ALA A 469 4.83 -5.19 8.32
C ALA A 469 3.75 -5.97 7.56
N ARG A 470 2.73 -6.51 8.24
CA ARG A 470 1.59 -7.14 7.58
C ARG A 470 0.82 -6.17 6.67
N GLY A 471 0.63 -4.95 7.15
CA GLY A 471 -0.03 -3.91 6.35
C GLY A 471 0.74 -3.56 5.08
N MET A 472 2.07 -3.61 5.13
CA MET A 472 2.96 -3.34 4.00
C MET A 472 3.23 -4.57 3.12
N GLY A 473 2.90 -5.78 3.57
CA GLY A 473 3.31 -7.02 2.91
C GLY A 473 4.81 -7.32 3.04
N THR A 474 5.50 -6.73 4.00
CA THR A 474 6.92 -6.92 4.26
C THR A 474 7.13 -8.09 5.20
N CYS A 475 8.11 -8.96 4.90
CA CYS A 475 8.50 -10.05 5.78
C CYS A 475 8.87 -9.54 7.18
N CYS A 476 8.35 -10.18 8.23
CA CYS A 476 8.67 -9.79 9.61
C CYS A 476 8.80 -11.00 10.52
N VAL A 477 9.91 -11.03 11.25
CA VAL A 477 10.13 -11.91 12.40
C VAL A 477 10.24 -11.01 13.63
N SER A 478 9.36 -11.19 14.61
CA SER A 478 9.36 -10.37 15.82
C SER A 478 9.65 -11.19 17.07
N GLY A 479 10.09 -10.51 18.14
CA GLY A 479 10.29 -11.14 19.44
C GLY A 479 11.38 -12.22 19.47
N CYS A 480 12.44 -12.11 18.67
CA CYS A 480 13.48 -13.13 18.64
C CYS A 480 14.27 -13.25 19.97
N GLY A 481 14.16 -12.27 20.85
CA GLY A 481 14.77 -12.32 22.18
C GLY A 481 14.01 -13.16 23.22
N ASN A 482 12.79 -13.65 22.88
CA ASN A 482 11.98 -14.41 23.84
C ASN A 482 12.58 -15.78 24.17
N ASP A 483 13.06 -16.51 23.17
CA ASP A 483 13.56 -17.88 23.28
C ASP A 483 15.04 -18.03 22.91
N ASN A 484 15.75 -16.93 22.66
CA ASN A 484 17.16 -16.94 22.29
C ASN A 484 17.98 -16.02 23.19
N ASP A 485 19.29 -16.30 23.29
CA ASP A 485 20.25 -15.35 23.89
C ASP A 485 20.57 -14.29 22.86
N VAL A 486 20.02 -13.09 23.05
CA VAL A 486 20.13 -11.98 22.10
C VAL A 486 20.71 -10.76 22.78
N LYS A 487 21.70 -10.15 22.12
CA LYS A 487 22.26 -8.85 22.48
C LYS A 487 22.18 -7.95 21.25
N ILE A 488 21.61 -6.78 21.41
CA ILE A 488 21.56 -5.73 20.38
C ILE A 488 22.08 -4.42 20.97
N ASP A 489 22.93 -3.76 20.21
CA ASP A 489 23.38 -2.39 20.49
C ASP A 489 23.23 -1.59 19.20
N GLU A 490 22.16 -0.80 19.12
CA GLU A 490 21.81 -0.02 17.93
C GLU A 490 22.79 1.13 17.68
N GLU A 491 23.41 1.67 18.74
CA GLU A 491 24.43 2.74 18.64
C GLU A 491 25.77 2.18 18.18
N ALA A 492 26.20 1.04 18.75
CA ALA A 492 27.41 0.34 18.35
C ALA A 492 27.22 -0.47 17.05
N LYS A 493 25.99 -0.56 16.53
CA LYS A 493 25.62 -1.26 15.31
C LYS A 493 26.01 -2.74 15.33
N THR A 494 25.67 -3.42 16.43
CA THR A 494 25.97 -4.85 16.63
C THR A 494 24.72 -5.64 17.04
N PHE A 495 24.64 -6.85 16.54
CA PHE A 495 23.59 -7.82 16.86
C PHE A 495 24.22 -9.19 17.12
N GLU A 496 23.87 -9.83 18.23
CA GLU A 496 24.31 -11.17 18.56
C GLU A 496 23.08 -12.05 18.91
N ILE A 497 23.01 -13.22 18.32
CA ILE A 497 21.95 -14.19 18.60
C ILE A 497 22.58 -15.59 18.76
N ASN A 498 22.35 -16.22 19.91
CA ASN A 498 22.86 -17.56 20.22
C ASN A 498 24.39 -17.71 19.96
N GLY A 499 25.18 -16.66 20.22
CA GLY A 499 26.63 -16.63 20.00
C GLY A 499 27.07 -16.26 18.60
N HIS A 500 26.15 -16.11 17.64
CA HIS A 500 26.45 -15.60 16.29
C HIS A 500 26.42 -14.07 16.30
N LYS A 501 27.53 -13.46 15.86
CA LYS A 501 27.75 -12.00 15.92
C LYS A 501 27.65 -11.39 14.53
N PHE A 502 26.92 -10.28 14.45
CA PHE A 502 26.70 -9.52 13.23
C PHE A 502 26.96 -8.02 13.48
N VAL A 503 27.44 -7.35 12.44
CA VAL A 503 27.59 -5.90 12.40
C VAL A 503 26.81 -5.32 11.21
N GLU A 504 26.67 -4.00 11.15
CA GLU A 504 26.05 -3.32 10.01
C GLU A 504 26.71 -3.75 8.68
N GLY A 505 25.87 -4.09 7.70
CA GLY A 505 26.30 -4.56 6.37
C GLY A 505 26.50 -6.07 6.25
N ASP A 506 26.48 -6.82 7.34
CA ASP A 506 26.48 -8.30 7.26
C ASP A 506 25.15 -8.80 6.67
N TRP A 507 25.21 -9.93 5.96
CA TRP A 507 24.03 -10.55 5.39
C TRP A 507 23.25 -11.35 6.43
N ILE A 508 21.94 -11.18 6.40
CA ILE A 508 21.00 -11.97 7.20
C ILE A 508 19.78 -12.31 6.34
N SER A 509 19.20 -13.45 6.61
CA SER A 509 17.96 -13.88 5.98
C SER A 509 16.94 -14.26 7.03
N ILE A 510 15.68 -13.91 6.82
CA ILE A 510 14.59 -14.20 7.74
C ILE A 510 13.40 -14.81 7.00
N ASP A 511 12.75 -15.76 7.64
CA ASP A 511 11.52 -16.39 7.16
C ASP A 511 10.35 -15.98 8.04
N GLY A 512 9.55 -15.07 7.55
CA GLY A 512 8.36 -14.58 8.25
C GLY A 512 7.22 -15.59 8.35
N SER A 513 7.30 -16.71 7.63
CA SER A 513 6.32 -17.80 7.69
C SER A 513 6.63 -18.83 8.79
N THR A 514 7.89 -19.05 9.07
CA THR A 514 8.36 -20.01 10.10
C THR A 514 8.91 -19.34 11.35
N GLY A 515 9.31 -18.08 11.26
CA GLY A 515 10.04 -17.35 12.29
C GLY A 515 11.54 -17.64 12.32
N ASN A 516 12.07 -18.43 11.41
CA ASN A 516 13.48 -18.81 11.38
C ASN A 516 14.37 -17.64 10.93
N ILE A 517 15.56 -17.57 11.53
CA ILE A 517 16.58 -16.57 11.23
C ILE A 517 17.84 -17.32 10.76
N TYR A 518 18.40 -16.89 9.64
CA TYR A 518 19.59 -17.45 9.02
C TYR A 518 20.71 -16.42 8.97
N GLY A 519 21.88 -16.74 9.46
CA GLY A 519 23.04 -15.84 9.56
C GLY A 519 23.80 -15.66 8.24
N GLU A 520 23.18 -15.90 7.11
CA GLU A 520 23.79 -15.89 5.79
C GLU A 520 22.82 -15.44 4.70
N GLN A 521 23.36 -15.22 3.50
CA GLN A 521 22.54 -14.91 2.35
C GLN A 521 21.90 -16.18 1.79
N VAL A 522 20.60 -16.34 1.96
CA VAL A 522 19.83 -17.45 1.38
C VAL A 522 19.18 -16.99 0.07
N ALA A 523 19.43 -17.72 -1.01
CA ALA A 523 18.88 -17.41 -2.33
C ALA A 523 17.35 -17.47 -2.31
N THR A 524 16.70 -16.57 -3.06
CA THR A 524 15.25 -16.50 -3.19
C THR A 524 14.81 -16.84 -4.62
N VAL A 525 13.62 -17.44 -4.74
CA VAL A 525 12.96 -17.77 -6.01
C VAL A 525 11.59 -17.13 -6.07
N ALA A 526 11.10 -16.87 -7.27
CA ALA A 526 9.77 -16.28 -7.46
C ALA A 526 8.67 -17.20 -6.93
N ALA A 527 7.65 -16.63 -6.29
CA ALA A 527 6.48 -17.38 -5.83
C ALA A 527 5.67 -17.85 -7.04
N THR A 528 5.44 -19.16 -7.16
CA THR A 528 4.58 -19.75 -8.19
C THR A 528 3.58 -20.71 -7.57
N GLY A 529 2.28 -20.55 -7.93
CA GLY A 529 1.31 -21.62 -7.80
C GLY A 529 0.66 -21.84 -6.41
N ASN A 530 -0.02 -20.84 -5.87
CA ASN A 530 -0.95 -21.08 -4.76
C ASN A 530 -2.30 -21.53 -5.31
N LYS A 531 -2.83 -22.67 -4.83
CA LYS A 531 -4.16 -23.20 -5.23
C LYS A 531 -5.28 -22.17 -5.00
N ASN A 532 -5.24 -21.45 -3.91
CA ASN A 532 -6.22 -20.42 -3.59
C ASN A 532 -6.10 -19.21 -4.52
N PHE A 533 -4.89 -18.86 -4.93
CA PHE A 533 -4.66 -17.77 -5.89
C PHE A 533 -5.36 -18.05 -7.22
N ASN A 534 -5.14 -19.22 -7.79
CA ASN A 534 -5.75 -19.59 -9.08
C ASN A 534 -7.29 -19.68 -8.98
N ARG A 535 -7.80 -20.23 -7.90
CA ARG A 535 -9.25 -20.30 -7.62
C ARG A 535 -9.86 -18.92 -7.50
N PHE A 536 -9.25 -18.07 -6.69
CA PHE A 536 -9.70 -16.69 -6.48
C PHE A 536 -9.64 -15.85 -7.75
N MET A 537 -8.53 -15.96 -8.51
CA MET A 537 -8.41 -15.28 -9.81
C MET A 537 -9.41 -15.78 -10.85
N GLY A 538 -9.83 -17.04 -10.77
CA GLY A 538 -10.94 -17.57 -11.58
C GLY A 538 -12.26 -16.86 -11.28
N TRP A 539 -12.56 -16.55 -10.03
CA TRP A 539 -13.73 -15.75 -9.67
C TRP A 539 -13.63 -14.30 -10.17
N ALA A 540 -12.43 -13.72 -10.09
CA ALA A 540 -12.19 -12.39 -10.64
C ALA A 540 -12.40 -12.37 -12.16
N ASP A 541 -11.83 -13.34 -12.89
CA ASP A 541 -12.00 -13.42 -14.34
C ASP A 541 -13.47 -13.63 -14.76
N ALA A 542 -14.24 -14.38 -13.99
CA ALA A 542 -15.67 -14.57 -14.25
C ALA A 542 -16.50 -13.29 -14.04
N ALA A 543 -16.06 -12.38 -13.21
CA ALA A 543 -16.76 -11.14 -12.88
C ALA A 543 -16.37 -9.95 -13.76
N ARG A 544 -15.11 -9.86 -14.19
CA ARG A 544 -14.62 -8.71 -14.96
C ARG A 544 -15.19 -8.61 -16.36
N GLN A 545 -15.35 -7.39 -16.85
CA GLN A 545 -15.77 -7.06 -18.20
C GLN A 545 -14.64 -6.46 -19.05
N LEU A 546 -13.65 -5.83 -18.43
CA LEU A 546 -12.41 -5.41 -19.08
C LEU A 546 -11.54 -6.64 -19.39
N LEU A 547 -10.98 -6.67 -20.58
CA LEU A 547 -9.85 -7.53 -20.90
C LEU A 547 -8.58 -6.97 -20.24
N VAL A 548 -7.68 -7.85 -19.84
CA VAL A 548 -6.40 -7.47 -19.27
C VAL A 548 -5.28 -7.98 -20.15
N MET A 549 -4.56 -7.03 -20.74
CA MET A 549 -3.42 -7.25 -21.62
C MET A 549 -2.12 -6.84 -20.93
N THR A 550 -1.02 -7.11 -21.59
CA THR A 550 0.32 -6.76 -21.08
C THR A 550 1.09 -5.86 -22.05
N ASN A 551 2.01 -5.09 -21.47
CA ASN A 551 3.08 -4.41 -22.21
C ASN A 551 4.30 -5.32 -22.20
N ALA A 552 4.68 -5.88 -23.34
CA ALA A 552 5.81 -6.79 -23.46
C ALA A 552 6.49 -6.62 -24.80
N ASP A 553 7.82 -6.55 -24.78
CA ASP A 553 8.66 -6.24 -25.93
C ASP A 553 9.62 -7.37 -26.29
N ASN A 554 9.61 -8.46 -25.51
CA ASN A 554 10.47 -9.62 -25.70
C ASN A 554 9.75 -10.92 -25.30
N PRO A 555 10.22 -12.08 -25.78
CA PRO A 555 9.59 -13.37 -25.53
C PRO A 555 9.47 -13.76 -24.05
N ARG A 556 10.48 -13.44 -23.22
CA ARG A 556 10.48 -13.76 -21.79
C ARG A 556 9.33 -13.06 -21.06
N ASP A 557 9.20 -11.75 -21.28
CA ASP A 557 8.17 -10.94 -20.62
C ASP A 557 6.77 -11.32 -21.13
N ALA A 558 6.66 -11.63 -22.43
CA ALA A 558 5.40 -12.14 -23.01
C ALA A 558 4.97 -13.46 -22.37
N GLN A 559 5.87 -14.44 -22.23
CA GLN A 559 5.59 -15.73 -21.60
C GLN A 559 5.18 -15.55 -20.15
N GLN A 560 5.92 -14.73 -19.40
CA GLN A 560 5.59 -14.44 -18.01
C GLN A 560 4.20 -13.82 -17.86
N ALA A 561 3.85 -12.89 -18.72
CA ALA A 561 2.52 -12.27 -18.70
C ALA A 561 1.40 -13.26 -19.03
N VAL A 562 1.61 -14.14 -20.00
CA VAL A 562 0.67 -15.24 -20.33
C VAL A 562 0.49 -16.16 -19.13
N ASP A 563 1.55 -16.54 -18.46
CA ASP A 563 1.51 -17.38 -17.25
C ASP A 563 0.75 -16.71 -16.10
N LEU A 564 0.77 -15.37 -16.04
CA LEU A 564 0.02 -14.57 -15.08
C LEU A 564 -1.42 -14.22 -15.54
N GLY A 565 -1.82 -14.71 -16.71
CA GLY A 565 -3.19 -14.59 -17.19
C GLY A 565 -3.46 -13.44 -18.16
N ALA A 566 -2.45 -12.87 -18.79
CA ALA A 566 -2.64 -11.85 -19.83
C ALA A 566 -3.38 -12.42 -21.05
N GLU A 567 -4.33 -11.66 -21.58
CA GLU A 567 -5.18 -12.05 -22.69
C GLU A 567 -4.69 -11.54 -24.06
N GLY A 568 -3.60 -10.81 -24.06
CA GLY A 568 -2.96 -10.26 -25.24
C GLY A 568 -1.82 -9.31 -24.88
N ILE A 569 -1.20 -8.75 -25.89
CA ILE A 569 -0.25 -7.65 -25.77
C ILE A 569 -0.92 -6.37 -26.26
N GLY A 570 -1.17 -5.42 -25.34
CA GLY A 570 -1.73 -4.12 -25.67
C GLY A 570 -0.68 -3.11 -26.14
N LEU A 571 0.60 -3.36 -25.83
CA LEU A 571 1.72 -2.54 -26.27
C LEU A 571 2.98 -3.40 -26.42
N CYS A 572 3.47 -3.50 -27.66
CA CYS A 572 4.80 -3.98 -27.99
C CYS A 572 5.59 -2.80 -28.58
N ARG A 573 6.63 -2.36 -27.85
CA ARG A 573 7.49 -1.24 -28.26
C ARG A 573 8.61 -1.77 -29.13
N THR A 574 8.63 -1.39 -30.39
CA THR A 574 9.62 -1.91 -31.36
C THR A 574 11.01 -1.32 -31.19
N GLU A 575 11.13 -0.14 -30.58
CA GLU A 575 12.44 0.48 -30.27
C GLU A 575 13.33 -0.37 -29.38
N HIS A 576 12.77 -1.12 -28.45
CA HIS A 576 13.54 -1.98 -27.55
C HIS A 576 14.21 -3.16 -28.28
N MET A 577 13.67 -3.51 -29.45
CA MET A 577 14.25 -4.53 -30.31
C MET A 577 15.49 -4.05 -31.09
N PHE A 578 15.74 -2.73 -31.12
CA PHE A 578 16.84 -2.15 -31.87
C PHE A 578 18.17 -2.08 -31.13
N PHE A 579 18.17 -2.20 -29.82
CA PHE A 579 19.37 -2.01 -28.99
C PHE A 579 20.28 -3.25 -28.89
N ALA A 580 19.85 -4.42 -29.34
CA ALA A 580 20.68 -5.61 -29.28
C ALA A 580 21.95 -5.47 -30.13
N GLU A 581 23.07 -6.01 -29.61
CA GLU A 581 24.42 -5.89 -30.22
C GLU A 581 24.50 -6.38 -31.66
N ASP A 582 23.75 -7.41 -32.02
CA ASP A 582 23.72 -8.04 -33.33
C ASP A 582 23.07 -7.17 -34.41
N ARG A 583 22.33 -6.14 -34.05
CA ARG A 583 21.54 -5.31 -34.97
C ARG A 583 21.74 -3.80 -34.81
N ILE A 584 22.24 -3.33 -33.68
CA ILE A 584 22.35 -1.86 -33.41
C ILE A 584 23.21 -1.15 -34.48
N LYS A 585 24.22 -1.82 -35.03
CA LYS A 585 25.03 -1.27 -36.09
C LYS A 585 24.21 -0.93 -37.34
N ALA A 586 23.32 -1.85 -37.78
CA ALA A 586 22.46 -1.64 -38.94
C ALA A 586 21.45 -0.51 -38.67
N VAL A 587 20.94 -0.40 -37.45
CA VAL A 587 20.07 0.70 -37.03
C VAL A 587 20.80 2.05 -37.10
N ARG A 588 22.04 2.12 -36.64
CA ARG A 588 22.89 3.32 -36.72
C ARG A 588 23.25 3.70 -38.16
N GLU A 589 23.49 2.71 -39.02
CA GLU A 589 23.65 2.92 -40.47
C GLU A 589 22.38 3.55 -41.08
N MET A 590 21.21 3.07 -40.71
CA MET A 590 19.95 3.65 -41.14
C MET A 590 19.78 5.14 -40.71
N ILE A 591 20.14 5.45 -39.46
CA ILE A 591 20.08 6.82 -38.91
C ILE A 591 21.04 7.76 -39.64
N CYS A 592 22.25 7.31 -39.99
CA CYS A 592 23.29 8.09 -40.64
C CYS A 592 23.14 8.12 -42.14
N ALA A 593 22.17 7.42 -42.75
CA ALA A 593 21.95 7.40 -44.19
C ALA A 593 21.62 8.83 -44.72
N ARG A 594 22.23 9.18 -45.85
CA ARG A 594 22.06 10.47 -46.48
C ARG A 594 21.02 10.45 -47.60
N THR A 595 20.78 9.28 -48.18
CA THR A 595 19.81 9.08 -49.26
C THR A 595 18.77 8.01 -48.85
N VAL A 596 17.66 7.97 -49.60
CA VAL A 596 16.61 6.94 -49.38
C VAL A 596 17.19 5.54 -49.67
N GLU A 597 17.98 5.41 -50.69
CA GLU A 597 18.61 4.15 -51.11
C GLU A 597 19.54 3.61 -50.04
N GLU A 598 20.39 4.46 -49.43
CA GLU A 598 21.25 4.07 -48.30
C GLU A 598 20.40 3.65 -47.08
N ARG A 599 19.31 4.37 -46.82
CA ARG A 599 18.42 4.04 -45.70
C ARG A 599 17.70 2.71 -45.92
N GLU A 600 17.16 2.48 -47.10
CA GLU A 600 16.53 1.24 -47.50
C GLU A 600 17.51 0.04 -47.42
N ALA A 601 18.78 0.21 -47.83
CA ALA A 601 19.82 -0.78 -47.73
C ALA A 601 20.12 -1.12 -46.26
N ALA A 602 20.19 -0.14 -45.36
CA ALA A 602 20.36 -0.37 -43.94
C ALA A 602 19.13 -1.04 -43.32
N LEU A 603 17.93 -0.59 -43.66
CA LEU A 603 16.66 -1.20 -43.21
C LEU A 603 16.51 -2.64 -43.65
N ALA A 604 17.02 -3.00 -44.85
CA ALA A 604 17.02 -4.38 -45.31
C ALA A 604 17.86 -5.32 -44.41
N LYS A 605 18.85 -4.76 -43.71
CA LYS A 605 19.65 -5.52 -42.70
C LYS A 605 18.88 -5.65 -41.38
N VAL A 606 18.06 -4.68 -41.01
CA VAL A 606 17.28 -4.67 -39.76
C VAL A 606 16.05 -5.57 -39.88
N GLU A 607 15.40 -5.61 -41.03
CA GLU A 607 14.13 -6.30 -41.26
C GLU A 607 14.13 -7.77 -40.80
N PRO A 608 15.12 -8.62 -41.11
CA PRO A 608 15.12 -10.01 -40.67
C PRO A 608 15.14 -10.16 -39.15
N PHE A 609 15.82 -9.27 -38.44
CA PHE A 609 15.86 -9.28 -36.99
C PHE A 609 14.50 -8.96 -36.38
N GLN A 610 13.85 -7.89 -36.85
CA GLN A 610 12.50 -7.54 -36.43
C GLN A 610 11.48 -8.61 -36.77
N GLN A 611 11.55 -9.18 -37.97
CA GLN A 611 10.68 -10.29 -38.37
C GLN A 611 10.83 -11.49 -37.42
N GLY A 612 12.08 -11.86 -37.08
CA GLY A 612 12.35 -12.95 -36.15
C GLY A 612 11.81 -12.66 -34.73
N ASP A 613 11.95 -11.42 -34.24
CA ASP A 613 11.40 -11.00 -32.97
C ASP A 613 9.86 -11.13 -32.94
N PHE A 614 9.17 -10.65 -33.97
CA PHE A 614 7.73 -10.76 -34.07
C PHE A 614 7.27 -12.21 -34.21
N GLU A 615 7.97 -13.05 -34.96
CA GLU A 615 7.68 -14.48 -35.03
C GLU A 615 7.75 -15.14 -33.64
N ALA A 616 8.79 -14.86 -32.88
CA ALA A 616 8.95 -15.38 -31.52
C ALA A 616 7.82 -14.92 -30.60
N MET A 617 7.43 -13.65 -30.67
CA MET A 617 6.32 -13.10 -29.91
C MET A 617 4.98 -13.73 -30.31
N TYR A 618 4.69 -13.86 -31.60
CA TYR A 618 3.46 -14.49 -32.10
C TYR A 618 3.34 -15.97 -31.69
N ARG A 619 4.45 -16.72 -31.68
CA ARG A 619 4.44 -18.12 -31.22
C ARG A 619 4.02 -18.24 -29.76
N ILE A 620 4.50 -17.32 -28.91
CA ILE A 620 4.14 -17.27 -27.48
C ILE A 620 2.68 -16.85 -27.29
N MET A 621 2.24 -15.83 -28.02
CA MET A 621 0.91 -15.27 -27.86
C MET A 621 -0.19 -16.19 -28.40
N GLY A 622 0.11 -17.03 -29.36
CA GLY A 622 -0.88 -17.91 -29.97
C GLY A 622 -1.98 -17.12 -30.67
N GLU A 623 -3.23 -17.43 -30.36
CA GLU A 623 -4.40 -16.70 -30.91
C GLU A 623 -4.70 -15.37 -30.21
N ARG A 624 -3.94 -15.02 -29.17
CA ARG A 624 -4.12 -13.76 -28.43
C ARG A 624 -3.67 -12.56 -29.26
N PRO A 625 -4.41 -11.44 -29.22
CA PRO A 625 -4.05 -10.25 -29.99
C PRO A 625 -2.71 -9.65 -29.50
N MET A 626 -1.97 -9.11 -30.43
CA MET A 626 -0.74 -8.37 -30.17
C MET A 626 -0.75 -7.04 -30.93
N THR A 627 -0.72 -5.93 -30.17
CA THR A 627 -0.63 -4.58 -30.72
C THR A 627 0.82 -4.13 -30.77
N ILE A 628 1.31 -3.87 -31.99
CA ILE A 628 2.69 -3.49 -32.25
C ILE A 628 2.75 -1.99 -32.53
N ARG A 629 3.44 -1.26 -31.67
CA ARG A 629 3.71 0.16 -31.87
C ARG A 629 4.95 0.36 -32.75
N TYR A 630 4.80 1.11 -33.80
CA TYR A 630 5.92 1.47 -34.66
C TYR A 630 6.88 2.42 -33.95
N LEU A 631 8.08 2.57 -34.50
CA LEU A 631 9.17 3.32 -33.92
C LEU A 631 8.73 4.68 -33.40
N ASP A 632 8.95 4.92 -32.11
CA ASP A 632 8.47 6.12 -31.41
C ASP A 632 9.58 7.11 -31.01
N PRO A 633 10.72 6.72 -30.39
CA PRO A 633 11.68 7.67 -29.88
C PRO A 633 12.46 8.39 -30.99
N PRO A 634 13.03 9.58 -30.70
CA PRO A 634 13.92 10.28 -31.63
C PRO A 634 15.15 9.45 -31.98
N LEU A 635 15.64 9.62 -33.19
CA LEU A 635 16.76 8.81 -33.71
C LEU A 635 18.06 8.99 -32.94
N HIS A 636 18.29 10.16 -32.32
CA HIS A 636 19.52 10.40 -31.54
C HIS A 636 19.66 9.49 -30.32
N GLU A 637 18.57 8.92 -29.79
CA GLU A 637 18.63 7.99 -28.65
C GLU A 637 19.39 6.70 -28.95
N PHE A 638 19.53 6.32 -30.23
CA PHE A 638 20.28 5.15 -30.66
C PHE A 638 21.77 5.44 -30.91
N LEU A 639 22.17 6.70 -30.80
CA LEU A 639 23.54 7.14 -31.07
C LEU A 639 24.28 7.45 -29.76
N PRO A 640 25.60 7.18 -29.72
CA PRO A 640 26.40 7.50 -28.54
C PRO A 640 26.57 9.01 -28.38
N THR A 641 26.76 9.46 -27.15
CA THR A 641 26.94 10.87 -26.79
C THR A 641 28.37 11.24 -26.41
N LYS A 642 29.19 10.25 -26.02
CA LYS A 642 30.59 10.46 -25.61
C LYS A 642 31.51 10.41 -26.82
N ASP A 643 32.48 11.30 -26.88
CA ASP A 643 33.43 11.40 -28.01
C ASP A 643 34.21 10.09 -28.27
N GLU A 644 34.52 9.34 -27.21
CA GLU A 644 35.22 8.04 -27.31
C GLU A 644 34.35 7.00 -28.04
N ASP A 645 33.09 6.91 -27.65
CA ASP A 645 32.15 5.96 -28.26
C ASP A 645 31.77 6.42 -29.70
N ILE A 646 31.73 7.72 -29.97
CA ILE A 646 31.53 8.26 -31.33
C ILE A 646 32.70 7.91 -32.23
N LYS A 647 33.96 7.97 -31.73
CA LYS A 647 35.16 7.61 -32.49
C LYS A 647 35.15 6.11 -32.85
N GLU A 648 34.79 5.28 -31.91
CA GLU A 648 34.69 3.82 -32.13
C GLU A 648 33.60 3.52 -33.17
N LEU A 649 32.41 4.11 -33.01
CA LEU A 649 31.32 3.93 -33.95
C LEU A 649 31.66 4.47 -35.36
N ALA A 650 32.33 5.61 -35.45
CA ALA A 650 32.79 6.16 -36.74
C ALA A 650 33.75 5.22 -37.48
N ALA A 651 34.71 4.61 -36.75
CA ALA A 651 35.62 3.62 -37.30
C ALA A 651 34.85 2.38 -37.81
N ASP A 652 33.89 1.89 -37.05
CA ASP A 652 33.05 0.74 -37.42
C ASP A 652 32.18 1.00 -38.66
N MET A 653 31.71 2.23 -38.80
CA MET A 653 30.87 2.64 -39.93
C MET A 653 31.65 3.15 -41.15
N GLY A 654 32.99 3.22 -41.06
CA GLY A 654 33.80 3.78 -42.13
C GLY A 654 33.59 5.29 -42.36
N MET A 655 33.18 6.00 -41.35
CA MET A 655 32.99 7.46 -41.30
C MET A 655 34.15 8.15 -40.59
N THR A 656 34.38 9.43 -40.86
CA THR A 656 35.27 10.23 -40.02
C THR A 656 34.60 10.57 -38.68
N PHE A 657 35.41 10.75 -37.65
CA PHE A 657 34.87 11.17 -36.32
C PHE A 657 34.10 12.48 -36.43
N GLU A 658 34.64 13.43 -37.18
CA GLU A 658 33.99 14.73 -37.36
C GLU A 658 32.63 14.62 -38.08
N ASP A 659 32.54 13.78 -39.11
CA ASP A 659 31.28 13.57 -39.83
C ASP A 659 30.21 12.94 -38.92
N LEU A 660 30.57 11.92 -38.16
CA LEU A 660 29.62 11.29 -37.24
C LEU A 660 29.24 12.22 -36.09
N LYS A 661 30.20 12.95 -35.51
CA LYS A 661 29.93 13.96 -34.49
C LYS A 661 28.98 15.03 -34.96
N ASN A 662 29.11 15.49 -36.19
CA ASN A 662 28.18 16.46 -36.81
C ASN A 662 26.77 15.84 -36.98
N VAL A 663 26.65 14.58 -37.36
CA VAL A 663 25.37 13.88 -37.46
C VAL A 663 24.70 13.81 -36.09
N VAL A 664 25.43 13.33 -35.07
CA VAL A 664 24.93 13.25 -33.69
C VAL A 664 24.47 14.63 -33.21
N ALA A 665 25.27 15.67 -33.42
CA ALA A 665 24.92 17.02 -33.02
C ALA A 665 23.68 17.57 -33.76
N SER A 666 23.52 17.23 -35.03
CA SER A 666 22.38 17.67 -35.83
C SER A 666 21.06 17.01 -35.45
N LEU A 667 21.13 15.79 -34.89
CA LEU A 667 19.97 15.03 -34.45
C LEU A 667 19.60 15.31 -32.99
N HIS A 668 20.47 15.95 -32.24
CA HIS A 668 20.21 16.28 -30.84
C HIS A 668 19.05 17.29 -30.72
N GLU A 669 18.09 16.98 -29.86
CA GLU A 669 16.91 17.81 -29.65
C GLU A 669 16.92 18.42 -28.25
N PHE A 670 16.52 19.69 -28.12
CA PHE A 670 16.40 20.37 -26.84
C PHE A 670 15.25 19.81 -26.00
N ASN A 671 14.19 19.36 -26.66
CA ASN A 671 13.04 18.70 -26.04
C ASN A 671 12.64 17.46 -26.86
N PRO A 672 13.26 16.31 -26.57
CA PRO A 672 13.02 15.08 -27.34
C PRO A 672 11.56 14.62 -27.31
N MET A 673 10.85 14.86 -26.21
CA MET A 673 9.46 14.46 -26.08
C MET A 673 8.52 15.15 -27.07
N MET A 674 8.82 16.40 -27.46
CA MET A 674 8.05 17.20 -28.41
C MET A 674 8.74 17.32 -29.77
N GLY A 675 9.76 16.54 -30.04
CA GLY A 675 10.62 16.65 -31.21
C GLY A 675 10.23 15.74 -32.39
N HIS A 676 11.26 15.37 -33.15
CA HIS A 676 11.15 14.54 -34.35
C HIS A 676 11.10 13.04 -33.96
N ARG A 677 9.94 12.59 -33.62
CA ARG A 677 9.69 11.22 -33.15
C ARG A 677 8.32 10.69 -33.63
N GLY A 678 8.06 9.40 -33.44
CA GLY A 678 6.79 8.76 -33.72
C GLY A 678 6.32 8.89 -35.16
N CYS A 679 5.07 9.27 -35.39
CA CYS A 679 4.53 9.45 -36.73
C CYS A 679 5.26 10.53 -37.53
N ARG A 680 5.90 11.51 -36.88
CA ARG A 680 6.69 12.53 -37.55
C ARG A 680 7.91 11.95 -38.26
N LEU A 681 8.57 10.92 -37.64
CA LEU A 681 9.61 10.11 -38.30
C LEU A 681 9.03 9.33 -39.47
N ALA A 682 7.89 8.70 -39.30
CA ALA A 682 7.25 7.91 -40.36
C ALA A 682 6.77 8.79 -41.55
N VAL A 683 6.46 10.04 -41.33
CA VAL A 683 6.16 11.01 -42.41
C VAL A 683 7.45 11.45 -43.12
N THR A 684 8.51 11.74 -42.40
CA THR A 684 9.80 12.15 -42.96
C THR A 684 10.53 11.01 -43.64
N TYR A 685 10.49 9.83 -43.06
CA TYR A 685 11.17 8.60 -43.53
C TYR A 685 10.17 7.45 -43.64
N PRO A 686 9.25 7.45 -44.60
CA PRO A 686 8.20 6.44 -44.72
C PRO A 686 8.71 5.02 -44.95
N GLU A 687 9.93 4.87 -45.44
CA GLU A 687 10.60 3.59 -45.63
C GLU A 687 10.80 2.82 -44.30
N ILE A 688 10.88 3.52 -43.16
CA ILE A 688 10.94 2.86 -41.83
C ILE A 688 9.61 2.15 -41.54
N ALA A 689 8.48 2.84 -41.74
CA ALA A 689 7.15 2.24 -41.56
C ALA A 689 6.92 1.10 -42.55
N ALA A 690 7.39 1.24 -43.79
CA ALA A 690 7.31 0.17 -44.80
C ALA A 690 8.09 -1.10 -44.37
N MET A 691 9.31 -0.93 -43.84
CA MET A 691 10.10 -2.04 -43.32
C MET A 691 9.43 -2.72 -42.14
N GLN A 692 8.95 -1.95 -41.16
CA GLN A 692 8.27 -2.50 -39.99
C GLN A 692 7.00 -3.27 -40.40
N THR A 693 6.25 -2.76 -41.36
CA THR A 693 5.07 -3.47 -41.91
C THR A 693 5.46 -4.79 -42.58
N ARG A 694 6.54 -4.82 -43.38
CA ARG A 694 7.05 -6.07 -43.98
C ARG A 694 7.40 -7.09 -42.90
N ALA A 695 8.14 -6.65 -41.89
CA ALA A 695 8.52 -7.53 -40.77
C ALA A 695 7.32 -8.10 -40.01
N VAL A 696 6.33 -7.27 -39.68
CA VAL A 696 5.10 -7.71 -39.00
C VAL A 696 4.30 -8.69 -39.85
N ILE A 697 3.99 -8.35 -41.10
CA ILE A 697 3.13 -9.15 -41.95
C ILE A 697 3.84 -10.47 -42.34
N LYS A 698 5.12 -10.45 -42.67
CA LYS A 698 5.88 -11.68 -42.94
C LYS A 698 5.93 -12.61 -41.72
N ALA A 699 6.16 -12.05 -40.54
CA ALA A 699 6.13 -12.82 -39.30
C ALA A 699 4.76 -13.46 -39.04
N ALA A 700 3.68 -12.68 -39.19
CA ALA A 700 2.33 -13.17 -39.03
C ALA A 700 1.98 -14.27 -40.05
N LEU A 701 2.37 -14.10 -41.30
CA LEU A 701 2.17 -15.10 -42.35
C LEU A 701 2.90 -16.40 -42.03
N ASN A 702 4.18 -16.33 -41.64
CA ASN A 702 4.99 -17.48 -41.30
C ASN A 702 4.43 -18.25 -40.11
N VAL A 703 4.11 -17.58 -39.03
CA VAL A 703 3.56 -18.22 -37.81
C VAL A 703 2.15 -18.76 -38.06
N SER A 704 1.33 -18.07 -38.86
CA SER A 704 0.02 -18.58 -39.26
C SER A 704 0.13 -19.89 -40.07
N ALA A 705 1.10 -19.98 -40.98
CA ALA A 705 1.36 -21.20 -41.74
C ALA A 705 1.87 -22.36 -40.86
N GLU A 706 2.72 -22.06 -39.87
CA GLU A 706 3.21 -23.05 -38.89
C GLU A 706 2.13 -23.62 -37.99
N THR A 707 1.22 -22.76 -37.50
CA THR A 707 0.27 -23.09 -36.43
C THR A 707 -1.09 -23.53 -36.93
N GLY A 708 -1.46 -23.15 -38.14
CA GLY A 708 -2.78 -23.47 -38.76
C GLY A 708 -3.90 -22.52 -38.39
N TYR A 709 -3.69 -21.52 -37.50
CA TYR A 709 -4.64 -20.43 -37.26
C TYR A 709 -4.15 -19.13 -37.90
N MET A 710 -5.07 -18.26 -38.33
CA MET A 710 -4.73 -16.99 -38.98
C MET A 710 -4.57 -15.90 -37.92
N ILE A 711 -3.37 -15.31 -37.83
CA ILE A 711 -3.09 -14.16 -36.97
C ILE A 711 -3.69 -12.90 -37.59
N THR A 712 -4.24 -12.02 -36.74
CA THR A 712 -4.69 -10.68 -37.11
C THR A 712 -3.73 -9.66 -36.50
N PRO A 713 -2.75 -9.13 -37.24
CA PRO A 713 -1.84 -8.10 -36.72
C PRO A 713 -2.57 -6.82 -36.37
N HIS A 714 -2.23 -6.22 -35.23
CA HIS A 714 -2.68 -4.89 -34.82
C HIS A 714 -1.49 -3.94 -34.86
N ILE A 715 -1.55 -2.96 -35.74
CA ILE A 715 -0.48 -2.00 -35.99
C ILE A 715 -0.89 -0.64 -35.43
N MET A 716 -0.07 -0.08 -34.57
CA MET A 716 -0.32 1.17 -33.87
C MET A 716 0.68 2.25 -34.26
N ILE A 717 0.17 3.37 -34.73
CA ILE A 717 0.97 4.54 -35.09
C ILE A 717 1.01 5.50 -33.90
N PRO A 718 2.21 5.79 -33.35
CA PRO A 718 2.36 6.66 -32.19
C PRO A 718 2.34 8.15 -32.55
N LEU A 719 2.06 8.98 -31.56
CA LEU A 719 2.24 10.43 -31.55
C LEU A 719 1.41 11.19 -32.58
N VAL A 720 0.29 10.64 -33.00
CA VAL A 720 -0.62 11.30 -33.95
C VAL A 720 -1.31 12.49 -33.28
N GLY A 721 -1.25 13.66 -33.89
CA GLY A 721 -1.96 14.86 -33.47
C GLY A 721 -2.96 15.38 -34.52
N GLU A 722 -2.84 14.92 -35.76
CA GLU A 722 -3.68 15.31 -36.89
C GLU A 722 -4.06 14.06 -37.69
N VAL A 723 -5.33 13.97 -38.12
CA VAL A 723 -5.81 12.79 -38.87
C VAL A 723 -5.03 12.54 -40.16
N LYS A 724 -4.53 13.59 -40.80
CA LYS A 724 -3.75 13.48 -42.04
C LYS A 724 -2.38 12.82 -41.81
N GLU A 725 -1.79 12.99 -40.63
CA GLU A 725 -0.57 12.24 -40.23
C GLU A 725 -0.84 10.74 -40.21
N LEU A 726 -1.91 10.35 -39.55
CA LEU A 726 -2.32 8.95 -39.48
C LEU A 726 -2.63 8.39 -40.88
N LYS A 727 -3.38 9.12 -41.68
CA LYS A 727 -3.73 8.71 -43.04
C LYS A 727 -2.49 8.51 -43.92
N PHE A 728 -1.53 9.43 -43.87
CA PHE A 728 -0.28 9.31 -44.63
C PHE A 728 0.49 8.02 -44.28
N VAL A 729 0.69 7.78 -43.00
CA VAL A 729 1.42 6.58 -42.51
C VAL A 729 0.61 5.30 -42.79
N LYS A 730 -0.70 5.33 -42.54
CA LYS A 730 -1.61 4.21 -42.84
C LYS A 730 -1.60 3.82 -44.30
N ASP A 731 -1.57 4.79 -45.23
CA ASP A 731 -1.51 4.50 -46.67
C ASP A 731 -0.23 3.72 -47.03
N VAL A 732 0.90 4.02 -46.40
CA VAL A 732 2.14 3.25 -46.57
C VAL A 732 1.97 1.82 -46.00
N VAL A 733 1.44 1.69 -44.82
CA VAL A 733 1.22 0.41 -44.14
C VAL A 733 0.28 -0.49 -44.94
N VAL A 734 -0.85 0.05 -45.35
CA VAL A 734 -1.90 -0.70 -46.12
C VAL A 734 -1.33 -1.16 -47.45
N LYS A 735 -0.61 -0.32 -48.18
CA LYS A 735 0.02 -0.70 -49.44
C LYS A 735 0.95 -1.90 -49.28
N VAL A 736 1.86 -1.86 -48.32
CA VAL A 736 2.84 -2.94 -48.07
C VAL A 736 2.13 -4.20 -47.59
N ALA A 737 1.21 -4.07 -46.63
CA ALA A 737 0.48 -5.21 -46.06
C ALA A 737 -0.37 -5.93 -47.13
N ASP A 738 -1.14 -5.21 -47.91
CA ASP A 738 -2.01 -5.76 -48.94
C ASP A 738 -1.23 -6.46 -50.04
N GLU A 739 -0.10 -5.92 -50.45
CA GLU A 739 0.80 -6.53 -51.44
C GLU A 739 1.35 -7.88 -50.95
N LEU A 740 1.81 -7.93 -49.68
CA LEU A 740 2.36 -9.17 -49.09
C LEU A 740 1.30 -10.23 -48.84
N ILE A 741 0.12 -9.86 -48.39
CA ILE A 741 -1.00 -10.78 -48.14
C ILE A 741 -1.52 -11.35 -49.47
N ALA A 742 -1.68 -10.52 -50.49
CA ALA A 742 -2.07 -10.98 -51.83
C ALA A 742 -1.03 -11.93 -52.43
N ALA A 743 0.26 -11.64 -52.29
CA ALA A 743 1.34 -12.52 -52.78
C ALA A 743 1.36 -13.88 -52.06
N ALA A 744 0.97 -13.93 -50.80
CA ALA A 744 0.87 -15.15 -50.02
C ALA A 744 -0.40 -15.97 -50.35
N GLY A 745 -1.39 -15.38 -51.00
CA GLY A 745 -2.64 -16.06 -51.38
C GLY A 745 -3.53 -16.49 -50.24
N VAL A 746 -3.45 -15.77 -49.09
CA VAL A 746 -4.26 -16.05 -47.88
C VAL A 746 -5.21 -14.90 -47.58
N ASP A 747 -6.24 -15.17 -46.77
CA ASP A 747 -7.18 -14.15 -46.29
C ASP A 747 -6.80 -13.71 -44.87
N MET A 748 -5.72 -12.94 -44.76
CA MET A 748 -5.29 -12.36 -43.51
C MET A 748 -5.93 -10.98 -43.30
N LYS A 749 -6.53 -10.77 -42.14
CA LYS A 749 -7.01 -9.48 -41.68
C LYS A 749 -5.92 -8.81 -40.81
N TYR A 750 -5.90 -7.50 -40.82
CA TYR A 750 -5.08 -6.69 -39.93
C TYR A 750 -5.79 -5.38 -39.59
N GLN A 751 -5.39 -4.71 -38.54
CA GLN A 751 -5.92 -3.44 -38.10
C GLN A 751 -4.82 -2.39 -37.99
N VAL A 752 -5.15 -1.17 -38.37
CA VAL A 752 -4.30 0.00 -38.17
C VAL A 752 -5.02 0.98 -37.27
N GLY A 753 -4.45 1.24 -36.11
CA GLY A 753 -4.94 2.19 -35.14
C GLY A 753 -3.86 3.17 -34.68
N THR A 754 -4.18 3.95 -33.69
CA THR A 754 -3.27 4.95 -33.16
C THR A 754 -3.23 5.01 -31.65
N MET A 755 -2.11 5.50 -31.13
CA MET A 755 -2.01 5.90 -29.73
C MET A 755 -2.59 7.31 -29.58
N ILE A 756 -3.52 7.51 -28.66
CA ILE A 756 -4.01 8.82 -28.25
C ILE A 756 -3.19 9.26 -27.05
N GLU A 757 -2.25 10.12 -27.28
CA GLU A 757 -1.27 10.55 -26.28
C GLU A 757 -0.97 12.07 -26.35
N ILE A 758 -1.50 12.74 -27.36
CA ILE A 758 -1.42 14.19 -27.51
C ILE A 758 -2.80 14.79 -27.20
N PRO A 759 -2.89 15.84 -26.38
CA PRO A 759 -4.18 16.48 -26.06
C PRO A 759 -4.99 16.88 -27.28
N ARG A 760 -4.34 17.39 -28.36
CA ARG A 760 -5.02 17.70 -29.61
C ARG A 760 -5.66 16.48 -30.25
N ALA A 761 -5.02 15.32 -30.20
CA ALA A 761 -5.61 14.07 -30.70
C ALA A 761 -6.87 13.70 -29.94
N ALA A 762 -6.86 13.83 -28.62
CA ALA A 762 -8.03 13.58 -27.77
C ALA A 762 -9.19 14.54 -28.12
N LEU A 763 -8.88 15.83 -28.37
CA LEU A 763 -9.88 16.85 -28.74
C LEU A 763 -10.45 16.65 -30.15
N THR A 764 -9.74 15.97 -31.05
CA THR A 764 -10.14 15.72 -32.44
C THR A 764 -10.33 14.22 -32.72
N ALA A 765 -10.63 13.43 -31.70
CA ALA A 765 -10.70 11.97 -31.75
C ALA A 765 -11.74 11.47 -32.78
N GLY A 766 -12.88 12.16 -32.91
CA GLY A 766 -13.88 11.84 -33.92
C GLY A 766 -13.36 11.88 -35.35
N GLU A 767 -12.49 12.85 -35.67
CA GLU A 767 -11.85 12.95 -37.00
C GLU A 767 -10.81 11.82 -37.17
N ILE A 768 -10.00 11.56 -36.14
CA ILE A 768 -8.99 10.50 -36.16
C ILE A 768 -9.63 9.11 -36.31
N ALA A 769 -10.79 8.88 -35.72
CA ALA A 769 -11.52 7.61 -35.82
C ALA A 769 -12.05 7.31 -37.24
N LYS A 770 -12.06 8.26 -38.14
CA LYS A 770 -12.34 7.99 -39.56
C LYS A 770 -11.26 7.11 -40.21
N GLU A 771 -10.04 7.21 -39.71
CA GLU A 771 -8.89 6.44 -40.20
C GLU A 771 -8.44 5.33 -39.23
N ALA A 772 -8.51 5.56 -37.93
CA ALA A 772 -8.11 4.59 -36.91
C ALA A 772 -9.19 3.54 -36.65
N GLU A 773 -8.79 2.27 -36.62
CA GLU A 773 -9.67 1.14 -36.30
C GLU A 773 -9.67 0.83 -34.78
N PHE A 774 -8.70 1.36 -34.04
CA PHE A 774 -8.65 1.33 -32.57
C PHE A 774 -7.88 2.52 -32.02
N PHE A 775 -8.15 2.87 -30.77
CA PHE A 775 -7.37 3.80 -29.96
C PHE A 775 -6.74 3.07 -28.80
N SER A 776 -5.47 3.37 -28.55
CA SER A 776 -4.77 3.01 -27.29
C SER A 776 -4.34 4.32 -26.62
N PHE A 777 -4.82 4.55 -25.39
CA PHE A 777 -4.45 5.77 -24.67
C PHE A 777 -3.06 5.62 -24.06
N GLY A 778 -2.11 6.41 -24.55
CA GLY A 778 -0.74 6.54 -24.04
C GLY A 778 -0.72 7.57 -22.90
N THR A 779 -1.16 7.17 -21.73
CA THR A 779 -1.43 8.10 -20.63
C THR A 779 -0.17 8.71 -20.00
N ASN A 780 1.01 8.15 -20.22
CA ASN A 780 2.26 8.77 -19.78
C ASN A 780 2.48 10.10 -20.51
N ASP A 781 2.52 10.09 -21.84
CA ASP A 781 2.69 11.30 -22.66
C ASP A 781 1.48 12.24 -22.56
N LEU A 782 0.27 11.68 -22.53
CA LEU A 782 -0.95 12.48 -22.36
C LEU A 782 -0.93 13.24 -21.03
N THR A 783 -0.48 12.64 -19.97
CA THR A 783 -0.32 13.28 -18.66
C THR A 783 0.74 14.39 -18.72
N GLN A 784 1.93 14.09 -19.27
CA GLN A 784 3.01 15.08 -19.41
C GLN A 784 2.55 16.31 -20.16
N MET A 785 1.90 16.13 -21.30
CA MET A 785 1.45 17.24 -22.14
C MET A 785 0.26 18.00 -21.57
N THR A 786 -0.61 17.33 -20.82
CA THR A 786 -1.77 17.98 -20.18
C THR A 786 -1.35 18.80 -18.97
N PHE A 787 -0.45 18.28 -18.13
CA PHE A 787 0.12 19.03 -17.00
C PHE A 787 1.20 20.03 -17.44
N GLY A 788 1.84 19.82 -18.58
CA GLY A 788 2.88 20.72 -19.09
C GLY A 788 4.24 20.55 -18.40
N PHE A 789 4.56 19.37 -17.87
CA PHE A 789 5.88 19.06 -17.32
C PHE A 789 6.33 17.64 -17.67
N SER A 790 7.64 17.46 -17.71
CA SER A 790 8.28 16.17 -17.99
C SER A 790 8.27 15.26 -16.76
N ARG A 791 8.00 13.98 -16.96
CA ARG A 791 8.13 12.95 -15.93
C ARG A 791 9.54 12.89 -15.33
N ASP A 792 10.56 13.01 -16.18
CA ASP A 792 11.96 12.90 -15.77
C ASP A 792 12.42 14.11 -14.93
N ASP A 793 11.83 15.28 -15.16
CA ASP A 793 12.15 16.50 -14.44
C ASP A 793 11.26 16.76 -13.21
N ALA A 794 10.12 16.10 -13.14
CA ALA A 794 9.09 16.37 -12.12
C ALA A 794 9.57 16.11 -10.67
N ALA A 795 10.49 15.18 -10.47
CA ALA A 795 11.08 14.90 -9.16
C ALA A 795 11.71 16.13 -8.48
N LYS A 796 12.13 17.12 -9.27
CA LYS A 796 12.75 18.35 -8.75
C LYS A 796 11.79 19.24 -7.95
N PHE A 797 10.46 19.14 -8.20
CA PHE A 797 9.46 20.01 -7.56
C PHE A 797 8.28 19.25 -6.95
N LEU A 798 7.98 18.03 -7.38
CA LEU A 798 6.83 17.26 -6.87
C LEU A 798 6.89 17.03 -5.35
N GLY A 799 8.08 16.90 -4.76
CA GLY A 799 8.25 16.82 -3.32
C GLY A 799 7.60 18.00 -2.59
N ALA A 800 7.92 19.22 -3.04
CA ALA A 800 7.32 20.44 -2.49
C ALA A 800 5.80 20.54 -2.72
N TYR A 801 5.31 20.00 -3.84
CA TYR A 801 3.86 19.95 -4.12
C TYR A 801 3.12 19.03 -3.15
N TYR A 802 3.72 17.90 -2.75
CA TYR A 802 3.14 17.01 -1.74
C TYR A 802 3.19 17.63 -0.35
N GLU A 803 4.31 18.24 0.02
CA GLU A 803 4.48 18.94 1.32
C GLU A 803 3.46 20.08 1.48
N ASN A 804 3.22 20.84 0.42
CA ASN A 804 2.26 21.94 0.39
C ASN A 804 0.81 21.50 0.09
N LYS A 805 0.56 20.18 -0.03
CA LYS A 805 -0.77 19.61 -0.27
C LYS A 805 -1.42 20.11 -1.58
N ILE A 806 -0.61 20.41 -2.60
CA ILE A 806 -1.08 20.81 -3.93
C ILE A 806 -1.51 19.57 -4.72
N TYR A 807 -0.71 18.49 -4.65
CA TYR A 807 -1.06 17.18 -5.16
C TYR A 807 -1.13 16.18 -4.00
N GLU A 808 -2.15 15.32 -4.02
CA GLU A 808 -2.30 14.22 -3.06
C GLU A 808 -1.49 12.99 -3.48
N SER A 809 -1.33 12.78 -4.80
CA SER A 809 -0.62 11.64 -5.37
C SER A 809 0.12 12.04 -6.65
N ASP A 810 1.04 11.17 -7.07
CA ASP A 810 1.78 11.31 -8.32
C ASP A 810 0.85 11.07 -9.52
N PRO A 811 0.66 12.05 -10.42
CA PRO A 811 -0.20 11.90 -11.59
C PRO A 811 0.31 10.89 -12.61
N PHE A 812 1.56 10.43 -12.50
CA PHE A 812 2.11 9.35 -13.31
C PHE A 812 1.84 7.95 -12.73
N GLN A 813 1.55 7.86 -11.45
CA GLN A 813 1.15 6.61 -10.80
C GLN A 813 -0.36 6.38 -10.84
N HIS A 814 -1.12 7.44 -10.57
CA HIS A 814 -2.58 7.44 -10.57
C HIS A 814 -3.09 8.42 -11.62
N LEU A 815 -3.99 7.94 -12.48
CA LEU A 815 -4.56 8.77 -13.54
C LEU A 815 -5.29 9.98 -12.93
N ASP A 816 -4.90 11.18 -13.36
CA ASP A 816 -5.68 12.38 -13.11
C ASP A 816 -7.04 12.29 -13.81
N GLN A 817 -8.08 11.98 -13.06
CA GLN A 817 -9.42 11.78 -13.60
C GLN A 817 -10.13 13.10 -13.94
N ILE A 818 -9.62 14.25 -13.46
CA ILE A 818 -10.23 15.56 -13.64
C ILE A 818 -9.81 16.17 -14.99
N GLY A 819 -8.51 16.23 -15.28
CA GLY A 819 -7.97 16.82 -16.50
C GLY A 819 -7.70 15.76 -17.58
N VAL A 820 -6.73 14.87 -17.34
CA VAL A 820 -6.34 13.81 -18.27
C VAL A 820 -7.50 12.84 -18.52
N GLY A 821 -8.18 12.42 -17.48
CA GLY A 821 -9.34 11.52 -17.57
C GLY A 821 -10.49 12.13 -18.36
N LYS A 822 -10.70 13.43 -18.28
CA LYS A 822 -11.68 14.13 -19.11
C LYS A 822 -11.35 14.04 -20.59
N LEU A 823 -10.08 14.16 -20.95
CA LEU A 823 -9.63 13.99 -22.35
C LEU A 823 -9.82 12.55 -22.81
N VAL A 824 -9.49 11.57 -21.99
CA VAL A 824 -9.67 10.15 -22.31
C VAL A 824 -11.15 9.83 -22.52
N LYS A 825 -12.02 10.28 -21.62
CA LYS A 825 -13.47 10.07 -21.72
C LYS A 825 -14.06 10.72 -22.96
N MET A 826 -13.66 11.95 -23.28
CA MET A 826 -14.10 12.66 -24.46
C MET A 826 -13.65 11.94 -25.74
N ALA A 827 -12.39 11.53 -25.82
CA ALA A 827 -11.85 10.84 -26.98
C ALA A 827 -12.51 9.47 -27.19
N ALA A 828 -12.79 8.72 -26.12
CA ALA A 828 -13.51 7.46 -26.21
C ALA A 828 -14.94 7.64 -26.75
N HIS A 829 -15.66 8.63 -26.25
CA HIS A 829 -17.00 8.97 -26.70
C HIS A 829 -17.02 9.40 -28.17
N ASP A 830 -16.25 10.43 -28.52
CA ASP A 830 -16.25 11.01 -29.87
C ASP A 830 -15.73 10.02 -30.93
N GLY A 831 -14.77 9.18 -30.54
CA GLY A 831 -14.26 8.10 -31.40
C GLY A 831 -15.36 7.10 -31.75
N ARG A 832 -16.14 6.65 -30.76
CA ARG A 832 -17.25 5.70 -30.98
C ARG A 832 -18.48 6.32 -31.64
N GLU A 833 -18.70 7.61 -31.51
CA GLU A 833 -19.71 8.29 -32.34
C GLU A 833 -19.37 8.18 -33.83
N THR A 834 -18.10 8.33 -34.20
CA THR A 834 -17.66 8.20 -35.59
C THR A 834 -17.58 6.75 -36.05
N ARG A 835 -17.02 5.87 -35.18
CA ARG A 835 -16.82 4.43 -35.45
C ARG A 835 -17.36 3.62 -34.28
N PRO A 836 -18.59 3.12 -34.37
CA PRO A 836 -19.22 2.38 -33.25
C PRO A 836 -18.47 1.12 -32.80
N ASP A 837 -17.73 0.48 -33.69
CA ASP A 837 -16.89 -0.71 -33.44
C ASP A 837 -15.41 -0.38 -33.09
N LEU A 838 -15.11 0.88 -32.81
CA LEU A 838 -13.76 1.32 -32.44
C LEU A 838 -13.26 0.59 -31.19
N GLY A 839 -12.13 -0.12 -31.31
CA GLY A 839 -11.44 -0.70 -30.18
C GLY A 839 -10.84 0.37 -29.28
N LEU A 840 -11.01 0.24 -27.98
CA LEU A 840 -10.53 1.22 -26.98
C LEU A 840 -9.75 0.53 -25.87
N GLY A 841 -8.51 0.97 -25.65
CA GLY A 841 -7.68 0.45 -24.56
C GLY A 841 -6.74 1.50 -24.00
N ILE A 842 -6.08 1.17 -22.91
CA ILE A 842 -5.07 1.99 -22.27
C ILE A 842 -3.77 1.18 -22.11
N CYS A 843 -2.63 1.78 -22.36
CA CYS A 843 -1.33 1.10 -22.30
C CYS A 843 -0.25 1.86 -21.50
N GLY A 844 -0.57 3.02 -20.92
CA GLY A 844 0.34 3.73 -20.01
C GLY A 844 0.52 3.02 -18.67
N GLU A 845 1.37 3.56 -17.81
CA GLU A 845 1.61 3.02 -16.45
C GLU A 845 0.30 2.86 -15.64
N HIS A 846 -0.68 3.69 -15.91
CA HIS A 846 -1.99 3.66 -15.27
C HIS A 846 -2.80 2.37 -15.55
N GLY A 847 -2.45 1.62 -16.59
CA GLY A 847 -3.14 0.35 -16.93
C GLY A 847 -3.03 -0.74 -15.85
N GLY A 848 -2.06 -0.63 -14.95
CA GLY A 848 -1.89 -1.52 -13.79
C GLY A 848 -2.30 -0.89 -12.44
N ASP A 849 -2.75 0.36 -12.44
CA ASP A 849 -3.21 1.04 -11.23
C ASP A 849 -4.70 0.76 -10.96
N PRO A 850 -5.06 0.24 -9.77
CA PRO A 850 -6.46 -0.14 -9.48
C PRO A 850 -7.49 0.97 -9.68
N THR A 851 -7.19 2.21 -9.27
CA THR A 851 -8.12 3.34 -9.41
C THR A 851 -8.30 3.75 -10.86
N SER A 852 -7.23 3.69 -11.64
CA SER A 852 -7.24 3.97 -13.07
C SER A 852 -7.96 2.87 -13.86
N VAL A 853 -7.80 1.60 -13.46
CA VAL A 853 -8.54 0.47 -14.04
C VAL A 853 -10.04 0.61 -13.81
N GLU A 854 -10.46 0.99 -12.60
CA GLU A 854 -11.87 1.28 -12.29
C GLU A 854 -12.41 2.42 -13.16
N PHE A 855 -11.65 3.49 -13.35
CA PHE A 855 -12.00 4.56 -14.28
C PHE A 855 -12.17 4.06 -15.71
N CYS A 856 -11.25 3.25 -16.23
CA CYS A 856 -11.33 2.67 -17.56
C CYS A 856 -12.58 1.80 -17.74
N HIS A 857 -12.93 0.99 -16.71
CA HIS A 857 -14.17 0.24 -16.70
C HIS A 857 -15.39 1.18 -16.81
N ASN A 858 -15.43 2.22 -15.99
CA ASN A 858 -16.58 3.14 -15.89
C ASN A 858 -16.83 3.93 -17.17
N ILE A 859 -15.79 4.25 -17.94
CA ILE A 859 -15.91 4.96 -19.22
C ILE A 859 -16.09 4.04 -20.41
N GLY A 860 -16.12 2.73 -20.22
CA GLY A 860 -16.43 1.76 -21.27
C GLY A 860 -15.26 1.37 -22.18
N LEU A 861 -14.02 1.41 -21.71
CA LEU A 861 -12.89 0.85 -22.46
C LEU A 861 -13.02 -0.68 -22.58
N ASP A 862 -12.40 -1.25 -23.61
CA ASP A 862 -12.42 -2.69 -23.87
C ASP A 862 -11.35 -3.43 -23.08
N TYR A 863 -10.16 -2.83 -22.93
CA TYR A 863 -9.05 -3.43 -22.21
C TYR A 863 -8.17 -2.43 -21.50
N VAL A 864 -7.42 -2.94 -20.54
CA VAL A 864 -6.25 -2.28 -19.92
C VAL A 864 -5.02 -3.10 -20.24
N SER A 865 -3.86 -2.46 -20.40
CA SER A 865 -2.59 -3.11 -20.67
C SER A 865 -1.53 -2.60 -19.68
N CYS A 866 -0.79 -3.51 -19.06
CA CYS A 866 0.17 -3.20 -18.00
C CYS A 866 1.40 -4.11 -18.06
N SER A 867 2.41 -3.81 -17.26
CA SER A 867 3.58 -4.68 -17.13
C SER A 867 3.19 -6.09 -16.65
N PRO A 868 3.96 -7.15 -16.98
CA PRO A 868 3.59 -8.54 -16.69
C PRO A 868 3.21 -8.80 -15.23
N PHE A 869 3.98 -8.29 -14.28
CA PHE A 869 3.71 -8.50 -12.84
C PHE A 869 2.45 -7.79 -12.33
N ARG A 870 1.97 -6.77 -13.03
CA ARG A 870 0.73 -6.07 -12.68
C ARG A 870 -0.54 -6.72 -13.26
N VAL A 871 -0.40 -7.71 -14.12
CA VAL A 871 -1.56 -8.39 -14.73
C VAL A 871 -2.54 -8.93 -13.69
N PRO A 872 -2.13 -9.66 -12.64
CA PRO A 872 -3.07 -10.12 -11.60
C PRO A 872 -3.78 -8.99 -10.86
N ILE A 873 -3.07 -7.91 -10.58
CA ILE A 873 -3.61 -6.70 -9.92
C ILE A 873 -4.70 -6.07 -10.79
N ALA A 874 -4.42 -5.90 -12.08
CA ALA A 874 -5.38 -5.34 -13.04
C ALA A 874 -6.61 -6.24 -13.23
N ARG A 875 -6.44 -7.56 -13.26
CA ARG A 875 -7.53 -8.53 -13.33
C ARG A 875 -8.47 -8.39 -12.12
N LEU A 876 -7.92 -8.31 -10.93
CA LEU A 876 -8.70 -8.13 -9.71
C LEU A 876 -9.39 -6.76 -9.67
N ALA A 877 -8.67 -5.69 -10.00
CA ALA A 877 -9.24 -4.34 -10.04
C ALA A 877 -10.39 -4.24 -11.06
N ALA A 878 -10.24 -4.83 -12.23
CA ALA A 878 -11.28 -4.90 -13.26
C ALA A 878 -12.53 -5.67 -12.78
N ALA A 879 -12.33 -6.78 -12.06
CA ALA A 879 -13.39 -7.56 -11.46
C ALA A 879 -14.16 -6.76 -10.40
N GLN A 880 -13.45 -6.10 -9.51
CA GLN A 880 -14.05 -5.26 -8.48
C GLN A 880 -14.84 -4.09 -9.08
N ALA A 881 -14.31 -3.45 -10.11
CA ALA A 881 -15.01 -2.40 -10.83
C ALA A 881 -16.32 -2.91 -11.45
N ALA A 882 -16.30 -4.08 -12.08
CA ALA A 882 -17.48 -4.70 -12.70
C ALA A 882 -18.54 -5.09 -11.67
N ILE A 883 -18.13 -5.58 -10.49
CA ILE A 883 -19.06 -5.94 -9.40
C ILE A 883 -19.72 -4.69 -8.82
N LYS A 884 -18.92 -3.62 -8.59
CA LYS A 884 -19.44 -2.35 -8.03
C LYS A 884 -20.34 -1.60 -9.00
N ASN A 885 -20.01 -1.63 -10.28
CA ASN A 885 -20.68 -0.88 -11.33
C ASN A 885 -20.80 -1.73 -12.62
N PRO A 886 -21.72 -2.70 -12.65
CA PRO A 886 -21.90 -3.55 -13.83
C PRO A 886 -22.24 -2.74 -15.08
N ARG A 887 -21.60 -3.05 -16.19
CA ARG A 887 -21.99 -2.51 -17.49
C ARG A 887 -23.28 -3.20 -17.98
N ALA A 888 -24.12 -2.43 -18.67
CA ALA A 888 -25.36 -2.92 -19.24
C ALA A 888 -25.15 -3.99 -20.33
#